data_ed9bf8081664955baa4b6c0dbd4b53c8
#
_entry.id   ed9bf8081664955baa4b6c0dbd4b53c8
#
_cell.length_a   1.000
_cell.length_b   1.000
_cell.length_c   1.000
_cell.angle_alpha   90.00
_cell.angle_beta   90.00
_cell.angle_gamma   90.00
#
_symmetry.space_group_name_H-M   'P 1'
#
loop_
_entity.id
_entity.type
_entity.pdbx_description
1 polymer ?
#
loop_
_entity_poly.entity_id
_entity_poly.type
_entity_poly.pdbx_seq_one_letter_code
_entity_poly.pdbx_strand_id
1 'polypeptide(L)'
;MSRAAGGNPKAARFSPGDLLLERYRIVGLVGRGGMGEVYRAEDLKLGQPVALKFLPEALQGDAERLERFYNEAKMAREVSHPAVCRVHDIGDVDGHHFLSMEYVDGEDLASLVRRIGRLPGDKAVDVARQICAGLAAAHAKGVLHRDLKPQNVMLDGRGKIRLTDFGLAGLAETIQGDDVRSGTPAYMSPEQLAGREVTLKSDIYALGLVLYELFTGKRAYPGRSLAEIRKQHEEPLAPPSEVVADISHDAEATILRCLDPEASRRPASATAVSALLSGGDPLAAALAAGETPSPEMVAAAGRTEGMPAARAWVCVAAIVVCTLSAILLSRGRALIDRLPEVKAPAALEDRARAIVKRLGYSDPPVDRALGYQVAGDYFRWAESKPKAERYRGLETGEPALIWLWYRQSPRPLVSERMSGQVFDSHPPVVMSGMIGVRLDLSGRLLGFDAVPPQVDDGPPPAAEVDWTVLFTEAGLDRAAFKPVEPRWTPRFFSDTRAAWEGAHPHRPDIPLRIEAAAHRGKLVSFRKIEPWTRAERMEPYRPSGQYTAFHIAFLTMLGLLITAGGLLARRNMKAGRGDRRGAFRLASVLFVLGMVAWVLRAHHVAEWQGEAKLLAQGTAQALLPASILWLFYLALEPYVR
;
A
#
# COMPACT_ATOMS: atom_id res chain seq x y z
N MET A 1 78.78 2.97 22.12
CA MET A 1 78.29 3.78 23.26
C MET A 1 76.79 3.44 23.46
N SER A 2 76.57 2.60 24.43
CA SER A 2 75.28 2.14 24.84
C SER A 2 74.51 3.23 25.59
N ARG A 3 73.33 3.62 25.10
CA ARG A 3 72.38 4.40 25.90
C ARG A 3 71.26 3.42 26.35
N ALA A 4 71.32 2.99 27.58
CA ALA A 4 70.23 2.35 28.27
C ALA A 4 69.11 3.38 28.42
N ALA A 5 68.02 3.11 27.80
CA ALA A 5 66.80 3.88 27.94
C ALA A 5 65.98 3.36 29.12
N GLY A 6 66.04 4.12 30.23
CA GLY A 6 65.07 4.04 31.30
C GLY A 6 63.69 4.56 30.77
N GLY A 7 62.88 3.69 30.25
CA GLY A 7 61.58 4.07 29.70
C GLY A 7 60.59 4.46 30.79
N ASN A 8 60.07 5.68 30.72
CA ASN A 8 58.96 6.15 31.52
C ASN A 8 57.71 5.32 31.14
N PRO A 9 57.02 4.60 32.03
CA PRO A 9 55.92 3.66 31.69
C PRO A 9 54.63 4.35 31.18
N LYS A 10 54.69 5.66 30.89
CA LYS A 10 53.56 6.48 30.39
C LYS A 10 53.74 6.99 28.95
N ALA A 11 54.88 6.75 28.28
CA ALA A 11 55.09 7.22 26.91
C ALA A 11 54.49 6.25 25.89
N ALA A 12 53.84 6.78 24.80
CA ALA A 12 53.42 5.99 23.65
C ALA A 12 54.66 5.41 22.95
N ARG A 13 54.55 4.21 22.39
CA ARG A 13 55.65 3.50 21.72
C ARG A 13 56.14 4.23 20.47
N PHE A 14 55.17 4.76 19.68
CA PHE A 14 55.42 5.49 18.45
C PHE A 14 54.89 6.92 18.55
N SER A 15 55.58 7.85 17.90
CA SER A 15 55.24 9.27 17.85
C SER A 15 54.58 9.64 16.51
N PRO A 16 53.73 10.68 16.46
CA PRO A 16 53.21 11.19 15.19
C PRO A 16 54.35 11.52 14.22
N GLY A 17 54.23 11.02 12.97
CA GLY A 17 55.24 11.16 11.92
C GLY A 17 56.16 9.95 11.76
N ASP A 18 56.24 9.02 12.73
CA ASP A 18 57.05 7.80 12.59
C ASP A 18 56.55 6.98 11.38
N LEU A 19 57.49 6.45 10.60
CA LEU A 19 57.23 5.65 9.41
C LEU A 19 57.62 4.19 9.69
N LEU A 20 56.61 3.32 9.72
CA LEU A 20 56.78 1.88 9.98
C LEU A 20 56.79 1.12 8.66
N LEU A 21 57.76 0.20 8.48
CA LEU A 21 57.89 -0.67 7.29
C LEU A 21 57.86 0.12 5.96
N GLU A 22 58.32 1.39 5.95
CA GLU A 22 58.24 2.29 4.77
C GLU A 22 56.84 2.40 4.16
N ARG A 23 55.83 2.07 4.94
CA ARG A 23 54.43 1.98 4.48
C ARG A 23 53.45 2.73 5.36
N TYR A 24 53.54 2.59 6.67
CA TYR A 24 52.56 3.13 7.61
C TYR A 24 53.10 4.37 8.33
N ARG A 25 52.55 5.53 8.04
CA ARG A 25 52.87 6.79 8.73
C ARG A 25 51.94 6.96 9.93
N ILE A 26 52.50 6.97 11.14
CA ILE A 26 51.74 7.16 12.38
C ILE A 26 51.16 8.58 12.41
N VAL A 27 49.84 8.68 12.64
CA VAL A 27 49.13 9.94 12.85
C VAL A 27 49.01 10.25 14.35
N GLY A 28 48.75 9.23 15.16
CA GLY A 28 48.66 9.37 16.62
C GLY A 28 48.11 8.13 17.32
N LEU A 29 48.26 8.09 18.63
CA LEU A 29 47.67 7.04 19.48
C LEU A 29 46.17 7.26 19.63
N VAL A 30 45.36 6.24 19.30
CA VAL A 30 43.90 6.25 19.43
C VAL A 30 43.48 5.70 20.80
N GLY A 31 44.15 4.65 21.27
CA GLY A 31 43.83 4.02 22.54
C GLY A 31 44.95 3.12 23.05
N ARG A 32 44.99 2.93 24.39
CA ARG A 32 45.91 2.02 25.09
C ARG A 32 45.11 1.22 26.11
N GLY A 33 45.26 -0.09 26.12
CA GLY A 33 44.56 -0.98 27.06
C GLY A 33 45.32 -2.26 27.29
N GLY A 34 44.74 -3.18 28.02
CA GLY A 34 45.37 -4.46 28.32
C GLY A 34 45.63 -5.34 27.10
N MET A 35 44.93 -5.09 25.99
CA MET A 35 45.12 -5.78 24.70
C MET A 35 46.10 -5.03 23.77
N GLY A 36 46.90 -4.09 24.27
CA GLY A 36 47.89 -3.38 23.51
C GLY A 36 47.57 -1.93 23.19
N GLU A 37 48.27 -1.40 22.19
CA GLU A 37 48.13 -0.01 21.73
C GLU A 37 47.54 0.01 20.33
N VAL A 38 46.61 0.95 20.08
CA VAL A 38 46.00 1.17 18.78
C VAL A 38 46.39 2.55 18.28
N TYR A 39 47.01 2.61 17.11
CA TYR A 39 47.43 3.86 16.45
C TYR A 39 46.59 4.08 15.20
N ARG A 40 46.22 5.34 14.96
CA ARG A 40 45.81 5.80 13.63
C ARG A 40 47.05 5.98 12.78
N ALA A 41 47.07 5.44 11.58
CA ALA A 41 48.16 5.60 10.62
C ALA A 41 47.62 5.84 9.21
N GLU A 42 48.44 6.33 8.31
CA GLU A 42 48.19 6.38 6.88
C GLU A 42 48.96 5.25 6.19
N ASP A 43 48.27 4.39 5.47
CA ASP A 43 48.90 3.41 4.58
C ASP A 43 49.32 4.14 3.28
N LEU A 44 50.59 4.47 3.14
CA LEU A 44 51.13 5.21 2.01
C LEU A 44 51.08 4.43 0.69
N LYS A 45 50.99 3.08 0.73
CA LYS A 45 50.83 2.24 -0.47
C LYS A 45 49.37 2.23 -0.98
N LEU A 46 48.40 2.26 -0.08
CA LEU A 46 46.97 2.22 -0.43
C LEU A 46 46.31 3.60 -0.42
N GLY A 47 47.01 4.63 0.14
CA GLY A 47 46.48 6.00 0.21
C GLY A 47 45.23 6.14 1.10
N GLN A 48 45.14 5.34 2.16
CA GLN A 48 43.98 5.33 3.06
C GLN A 48 44.36 5.30 4.54
N PRO A 49 43.50 5.85 5.44
CA PRO A 49 43.68 5.73 6.87
C PRO A 49 43.45 4.29 7.33
N VAL A 50 44.30 3.84 8.25
CA VAL A 50 44.24 2.51 8.88
C VAL A 50 44.40 2.62 10.40
N ALA A 51 43.90 1.62 11.13
CA ALA A 51 44.21 1.43 12.53
C ALA A 51 45.27 0.32 12.66
N LEU A 52 46.35 0.59 13.38
CA LEU A 52 47.38 -0.37 13.69
C LEU A 52 47.26 -0.77 15.16
N LYS A 53 46.90 -2.04 15.42
CA LYS A 53 46.77 -2.59 16.78
C LYS A 53 47.98 -3.44 17.10
N PHE A 54 48.81 -2.96 18.01
CA PHE A 54 50.00 -3.66 18.46
C PHE A 54 49.68 -4.63 19.61
N LEU A 55 50.24 -5.83 19.54
CA LEU A 55 50.10 -6.82 20.60
C LEU A 55 50.86 -6.42 21.87
N PRO A 56 50.36 -6.77 23.07
CA PRO A 56 51.06 -6.64 24.32
C PRO A 56 52.40 -7.40 24.31
N GLU A 57 53.42 -6.88 24.95
CA GLU A 57 54.74 -7.49 25.03
C GLU A 57 54.72 -8.89 25.66
N ALA A 58 53.83 -9.14 26.61
CA ALA A 58 53.62 -10.44 27.24
C ALA A 58 53.21 -11.57 26.28
N LEU A 59 52.70 -11.24 25.11
CA LEU A 59 52.30 -12.24 24.07
C LEU A 59 53.40 -12.43 23.03
N GLN A 60 54.36 -11.59 22.93
CA GLN A 60 55.41 -11.60 21.89
C GLN A 60 56.51 -12.63 22.14
N GLY A 61 56.66 -13.11 23.40
CA GLY A 61 57.67 -14.10 23.78
C GLY A 61 57.24 -15.57 23.69
N ASP A 62 55.98 -15.85 23.32
CA ASP A 62 55.40 -17.20 23.27
C ASP A 62 55.03 -17.60 21.84
N ALA A 63 55.80 -18.48 21.23
CA ALA A 63 55.67 -18.88 19.84
C ALA A 63 54.29 -19.58 19.55
N GLU A 64 53.76 -20.35 20.49
CA GLU A 64 52.47 -21.04 20.32
C GLU A 64 51.30 -20.02 20.33
N ARG A 65 51.36 -19.02 21.21
CA ARG A 65 50.36 -17.97 21.27
C ARG A 65 50.42 -17.05 20.03
N LEU A 66 51.59 -16.79 19.53
CA LEU A 66 51.81 -16.01 18.33
C LEU A 66 51.24 -16.74 17.09
N GLU A 67 51.43 -18.04 16.98
CA GLU A 67 50.87 -18.85 15.92
C GLU A 67 49.33 -18.85 15.97
N ARG A 68 48.75 -19.00 17.15
CA ARG A 68 47.29 -18.88 17.34
C ARG A 68 46.75 -17.52 16.89
N PHE A 69 47.46 -16.45 17.26
CA PHE A 69 47.10 -15.09 16.81
C PHE A 69 47.10 -14.97 15.29
N TYR A 70 48.14 -15.47 14.63
CA TYR A 70 48.19 -15.45 13.17
C TYR A 70 47.05 -16.24 12.53
N ASN A 71 46.67 -17.37 13.10
CA ASN A 71 45.60 -18.19 12.61
C ASN A 71 44.23 -17.51 12.82
N GLU A 72 43.95 -16.94 13.98
CA GLU A 72 42.73 -16.16 14.26
C GLU A 72 42.62 -14.92 13.37
N ALA A 73 43.72 -14.21 13.18
CA ALA A 73 43.75 -13.02 12.31
C ALA A 73 43.55 -13.38 10.83
N LYS A 74 44.06 -14.57 10.36
CA LYS A 74 43.77 -15.05 9.01
C LYS A 74 42.29 -15.37 8.83
N MET A 75 41.65 -16.02 9.79
CA MET A 75 40.21 -16.31 9.74
C MET A 75 39.39 -15.04 9.79
N ALA A 76 39.74 -14.06 10.66
CA ALA A 76 39.05 -12.77 10.74
C ALA A 76 39.13 -12.00 9.42
N ARG A 77 40.24 -12.11 8.66
CA ARG A 77 40.41 -11.48 7.34
C ARG A 77 39.45 -12.01 6.28
N GLU A 78 38.96 -13.25 6.42
CA GLU A 78 37.98 -13.84 5.49
C GLU A 78 36.56 -13.28 5.69
N VAL A 79 36.30 -12.62 6.81
CA VAL A 79 35.00 -12.01 7.09
C VAL A 79 34.91 -10.68 6.34
N SER A 80 34.08 -10.63 5.31
CA SER A 80 33.82 -9.41 4.54
C SER A 80 32.35 -9.03 4.65
N HIS A 81 32.03 -8.07 5.53
CA HIS A 81 30.66 -7.57 5.73
C HIS A 81 30.67 -6.10 6.11
N PRO A 82 29.70 -5.28 5.65
CA PRO A 82 29.64 -3.83 5.96
C PRO A 82 29.61 -3.50 7.46
N ALA A 83 29.12 -4.38 8.32
CA ALA A 83 29.07 -4.19 9.75
C ALA A 83 30.27 -4.80 10.50
N VAL A 84 31.30 -5.27 9.81
CA VAL A 84 32.53 -5.83 10.39
C VAL A 84 33.70 -4.99 9.95
N CYS A 85 34.56 -4.59 10.91
CA CYS A 85 35.80 -3.89 10.64
C CYS A 85 36.76 -4.82 9.88
N ARG A 86 37.19 -4.39 8.72
CA ARG A 86 38.01 -5.22 7.82
C ARG A 86 39.43 -5.30 8.31
N VAL A 87 39.96 -6.52 8.47
CA VAL A 87 41.38 -6.76 8.69
C VAL A 87 42.11 -6.72 7.34
N HIS A 88 43.12 -5.88 7.23
CA HIS A 88 43.88 -5.68 6.00
C HIS A 88 45.14 -6.55 5.96
N ASP A 89 45.97 -6.46 6.99
CA ASP A 89 47.29 -7.08 6.98
C ASP A 89 47.81 -7.36 8.41
N ILE A 90 48.80 -8.21 8.49
CA ILE A 90 49.52 -8.49 9.72
C ILE A 90 51.00 -8.13 9.47
N GLY A 91 51.60 -7.39 10.39
CA GLY A 91 52.99 -6.95 10.26
C GLY A 91 53.79 -7.19 11.53
N ASP A 92 55.10 -7.08 11.38
CA ASP A 92 56.10 -7.05 12.46
C ASP A 92 57.02 -5.89 12.23
N VAL A 93 57.33 -5.13 13.28
CA VAL A 93 58.31 -4.07 13.27
C VAL A 93 59.14 -4.15 14.54
N ASP A 94 60.43 -4.40 14.41
CA ASP A 94 61.40 -4.55 15.52
C ASP A 94 60.96 -5.59 16.57
N GLY A 95 60.33 -6.70 16.12
CA GLY A 95 59.82 -7.76 16.99
C GLY A 95 58.44 -7.45 17.60
N HIS A 96 57.83 -6.33 17.20
CA HIS A 96 56.48 -5.94 17.64
C HIS A 96 55.45 -6.28 16.59
N HIS A 97 54.63 -7.30 16.87
CA HIS A 97 53.57 -7.75 15.96
C HIS A 97 52.34 -6.84 16.05
N PHE A 98 51.77 -6.49 14.89
CA PHE A 98 50.58 -5.66 14.80
C PHE A 98 49.61 -6.14 13.74
N LEU A 99 48.35 -5.76 13.93
CA LEU A 99 47.26 -5.97 12.97
C LEU A 99 46.91 -4.61 12.32
N SER A 100 46.90 -4.58 10.99
CA SER A 100 46.41 -3.44 10.23
C SER A 100 44.94 -3.69 9.87
N MET A 101 44.05 -2.74 10.19
CA MET A 101 42.62 -2.85 9.96
C MET A 101 42.00 -1.52 9.52
N GLU A 102 40.77 -1.56 9.05
CA GLU A 102 39.96 -0.39 8.70
C GLU A 102 39.92 0.61 9.85
N TYR A 103 40.25 1.88 9.58
CA TYR A 103 40.06 2.94 10.55
C TYR A 103 38.62 3.43 10.48
N VAL A 104 37.87 3.31 11.57
CA VAL A 104 36.49 3.79 11.68
C VAL A 104 36.51 5.19 12.30
N ASP A 105 36.12 6.19 11.51
CA ASP A 105 35.99 7.58 11.99
C ASP A 105 34.62 7.73 12.69
N GLY A 106 34.61 7.58 14.00
CA GLY A 106 33.40 7.56 14.81
C GLY A 106 33.67 7.36 16.29
N GLU A 107 32.63 7.05 17.06
CA GLU A 107 32.72 6.75 18.48
C GLU A 107 32.25 5.31 18.78
N ASP A 108 32.78 4.72 19.85
CA ASP A 108 32.30 3.43 20.32
C ASP A 108 30.92 3.54 21.02
N LEU A 109 30.16 2.43 20.99
CA LEU A 109 28.81 2.39 21.54
C LEU A 109 28.76 2.68 23.05
N ALA A 110 29.80 2.30 23.83
CA ALA A 110 29.86 2.59 25.26
C ALA A 110 30.02 4.10 25.52
N SER A 111 30.83 4.79 24.73
CA SER A 111 30.99 6.24 24.79
C SER A 111 29.71 6.95 24.39
N LEU A 112 29.05 6.49 23.32
CA LEU A 112 27.76 7.01 22.89
C LEU A 112 26.70 6.86 23.99
N VAL A 113 26.49 5.66 24.52
CA VAL A 113 25.49 5.38 25.56
C VAL A 113 25.79 6.19 26.84
N ARG A 114 27.05 6.31 27.22
CA ARG A 114 27.46 7.15 28.37
C ARG A 114 27.11 8.63 28.17
N ARG A 115 27.22 9.14 26.94
CA ARG A 115 26.96 10.54 26.59
C ARG A 115 25.46 10.86 26.48
N ILE A 116 24.64 9.95 25.90
CA ILE A 116 23.22 10.21 25.63
C ILE A 116 22.25 9.46 26.55
N GLY A 117 22.76 8.58 27.42
CA GLY A 117 21.98 7.73 28.33
C GLY A 117 21.52 6.44 27.64
N ARG A 118 20.63 6.50 26.67
CA ARG A 118 20.14 5.36 25.88
C ARG A 118 19.78 5.80 24.47
N LEU A 119 19.69 4.86 23.55
CA LEU A 119 19.18 5.17 22.21
C LEU A 119 17.64 5.14 22.21
N PRO A 120 17.00 5.99 21.36
CA PRO A 120 15.57 5.83 21.05
C PRO A 120 15.28 4.42 20.51
N GLY A 121 14.11 3.85 20.86
CA GLY A 121 13.80 2.44 20.61
C GLY A 121 13.96 2.00 19.15
N ASP A 122 13.54 2.84 18.18
CA ASP A 122 13.69 2.59 16.75
C ASP A 122 15.17 2.57 16.32
N LYS A 123 15.98 3.46 16.88
CA LYS A 123 17.42 3.51 16.63
C LYS A 123 18.17 2.36 17.29
N ALA A 124 17.76 1.99 18.51
CA ALA A 124 18.30 0.84 19.20
C ALA A 124 18.06 -0.46 18.40
N VAL A 125 16.87 -0.65 17.84
CA VAL A 125 16.55 -1.79 16.96
C VAL A 125 17.39 -1.76 15.68
N ASP A 126 17.60 -0.60 15.05
CA ASP A 126 18.41 -0.48 13.84
C ASP A 126 19.88 -0.83 14.09
N VAL A 127 20.46 -0.33 15.19
CA VAL A 127 21.82 -0.67 15.62
C VAL A 127 21.93 -2.15 15.97
N ALA A 128 20.98 -2.70 16.73
CA ALA A 128 20.94 -4.10 17.11
C ALA A 128 20.93 -5.02 15.88
N ARG A 129 20.14 -4.72 14.86
CA ARG A 129 20.10 -5.46 13.59
C ARG A 129 21.43 -5.44 12.86
N GLN A 130 22.11 -4.30 12.84
CA GLN A 130 23.43 -4.19 12.21
C GLN A 130 24.47 -5.02 12.97
N ILE A 131 24.43 -5.03 14.32
CA ILE A 131 25.28 -5.89 15.15
C ILE A 131 25.02 -7.37 14.83
N CYS A 132 23.74 -7.78 14.81
CA CYS A 132 23.35 -9.14 14.47
C CYS A 132 23.84 -9.56 13.08
N ALA A 133 23.72 -8.67 12.08
CA ALA A 133 24.17 -8.97 10.72
C ALA A 133 25.69 -9.16 10.62
N GLY A 134 26.48 -8.32 11.31
CA GLY A 134 27.94 -8.45 11.38
C GLY A 134 28.36 -9.74 12.10
N LEU A 135 27.72 -10.05 13.24
CA LEU A 135 28.01 -11.24 14.01
C LEU A 135 27.64 -12.52 13.23
N ALA A 136 26.49 -12.54 12.57
CA ALA A 136 26.06 -13.65 11.71
C ALA A 136 27.05 -13.91 10.56
N ALA A 137 27.57 -12.84 9.94
CA ALA A 137 28.56 -12.97 8.87
C ALA A 137 29.88 -13.58 9.35
N ALA A 138 30.31 -13.27 10.57
CA ALA A 138 31.47 -13.88 11.19
C ALA A 138 31.23 -15.36 11.54
N HIS A 139 30.08 -15.65 12.16
CA HIS A 139 29.71 -17.03 12.52
C HIS A 139 29.59 -17.93 11.29
N ALA A 140 29.09 -17.43 10.15
CA ALA A 140 29.04 -18.17 8.89
C ALA A 140 30.42 -18.58 8.34
N LYS A 141 31.49 -17.90 8.80
CA LYS A 141 32.88 -18.22 8.49
C LYS A 141 33.58 -19.02 9.61
N GLY A 142 32.83 -19.44 10.62
CA GLY A 142 33.37 -20.14 11.79
C GLY A 142 34.17 -19.26 12.76
N VAL A 143 34.03 -17.92 12.62
CA VAL A 143 34.72 -16.92 13.46
C VAL A 143 33.83 -16.50 14.60
N LEU A 144 34.25 -16.79 15.85
CA LEU A 144 33.60 -16.31 17.07
C LEU A 144 34.19 -14.97 17.49
N HIS A 145 33.36 -14.07 18.05
CA HIS A 145 33.82 -12.77 18.53
C HIS A 145 34.56 -12.88 19.87
N ARG A 146 34.01 -13.65 20.80
CA ARG A 146 34.53 -13.97 22.16
C ARG A 146 34.63 -12.80 23.13
N ASP A 147 34.72 -11.56 22.67
CA ASP A 147 34.79 -10.33 23.49
C ASP A 147 33.82 -9.25 22.98
N LEU A 148 32.57 -9.64 22.69
CA LEU A 148 31.56 -8.68 22.24
C LEU A 148 31.12 -7.80 23.42
N LYS A 149 31.36 -6.50 23.27
CA LYS A 149 31.00 -5.46 24.25
C LYS A 149 30.78 -4.12 23.55
N PRO A 150 30.13 -3.13 24.17
CA PRO A 150 29.85 -1.84 23.55
C PRO A 150 31.10 -1.08 23.04
N GLN A 151 32.28 -1.28 23.68
CA GLN A 151 33.53 -0.71 23.25
C GLN A 151 34.03 -1.24 21.90
N ASN A 152 33.64 -2.48 21.55
CA ASN A 152 34.03 -3.16 20.32
C ASN A 152 32.97 -2.96 19.20
N VAL A 153 31.99 -2.07 19.41
CA VAL A 153 30.97 -1.66 18.43
C VAL A 153 31.19 -0.19 18.12
N MET A 154 31.82 0.09 16.98
CA MET A 154 32.04 1.45 16.50
C MET A 154 30.87 1.96 15.69
N LEU A 155 30.46 3.21 15.90
CA LEU A 155 29.40 3.89 15.15
C LEU A 155 30.02 5.04 14.36
N ASP A 156 29.91 5.01 13.02
CA ASP A 156 30.39 6.09 12.17
C ASP A 156 29.41 7.29 12.13
N GLY A 157 29.86 8.42 11.61
CA GLY A 157 29.07 9.64 11.49
C GLY A 157 27.81 9.52 10.61
N ARG A 158 27.61 8.38 9.93
CA ARG A 158 26.44 8.07 9.10
C ARG A 158 25.46 7.11 9.78
N GLY A 159 25.70 6.74 11.03
CA GLY A 159 24.88 5.77 11.78
C GLY A 159 25.11 4.32 11.37
N LYS A 160 26.24 3.99 10.73
CA LYS A 160 26.63 2.62 10.41
C LYS A 160 27.58 2.08 11.47
N ILE A 161 27.35 0.81 11.87
CA ILE A 161 28.23 0.17 12.85
C ILE A 161 29.35 -0.63 12.17
N ARG A 162 30.43 -0.81 12.92
CA ARG A 162 31.53 -1.72 12.62
C ARG A 162 31.87 -2.49 13.89
N LEU A 163 31.77 -3.81 13.84
CA LEU A 163 32.28 -4.68 14.90
C LEU A 163 33.78 -4.80 14.75
N THR A 164 34.51 -4.56 15.84
CA THR A 164 35.97 -4.60 15.90
C THR A 164 36.44 -5.72 16.81
N ASP A 165 37.70 -6.09 16.72
CA ASP A 165 38.40 -7.00 17.66
C ASP A 165 37.88 -8.44 17.69
N PHE A 166 37.48 -8.98 16.53
CA PHE A 166 37.11 -10.38 16.38
C PHE A 166 38.25 -11.34 16.72
N GLY A 167 37.95 -12.36 17.53
CA GLY A 167 38.84 -13.53 17.75
C GLY A 167 40.06 -13.32 18.63
N LEU A 168 40.42 -12.06 18.91
CA LEU A 168 41.70 -11.76 19.63
C LEU A 168 41.63 -12.07 21.14
N ALA A 169 40.47 -12.39 21.69
CA ALA A 169 40.26 -12.63 23.13
C ALA A 169 40.72 -14.05 23.57
N GLY A 170 40.74 -15.03 22.68
CA GLY A 170 41.24 -16.39 22.99
C GLY A 170 42.70 -16.44 23.45
N LEU A 171 43.46 -15.42 23.09
CA LEU A 171 44.84 -15.24 23.54
C LEU A 171 44.95 -14.74 24.98
N ALA A 172 43.97 -14.00 25.47
CA ALA A 172 43.96 -13.46 26.85
C ALA A 172 43.53 -14.53 27.89
N GLU A 173 42.74 -15.54 27.50
CA GLU A 173 42.27 -16.58 28.42
C GLU A 173 43.37 -17.50 28.93
N THR A 174 44.53 -17.55 28.26
CA THR A 174 45.67 -18.41 28.65
C THR A 174 46.61 -17.73 29.64
N ILE A 175 46.38 -16.48 30.03
CA ILE A 175 47.15 -15.79 31.05
C ILE A 175 46.57 -16.15 32.41
N GLN A 176 47.02 -17.28 33.00
CA GLN A 176 46.80 -17.66 34.39
C GLN A 176 47.66 -16.78 35.29
N GLY A 177 47.04 -15.84 36.03
CA GLY A 177 47.68 -15.02 37.04
C GLY A 177 46.74 -13.85 37.43
N ASP A 178 46.95 -13.22 38.59
CA ASP A 178 46.15 -12.12 39.15
C ASP A 178 46.02 -10.87 38.22
N ASP A 179 46.62 -10.91 37.05
CA ASP A 179 46.54 -9.90 36.00
C ASP A 179 45.36 -10.02 35.03
N VAL A 180 44.34 -10.82 35.33
CA VAL A 180 43.04 -10.91 34.59
C VAL A 180 42.25 -9.58 34.72
N ARG A 181 42.91 -8.46 34.73
CA ARG A 181 42.36 -7.10 34.75
C ARG A 181 42.06 -6.53 33.36
N SER A 182 42.29 -7.31 32.28
CA SER A 182 42.25 -6.78 30.91
C SER A 182 40.92 -7.01 30.15
N GLY A 183 40.07 -7.94 30.52
CA GLY A 183 38.74 -8.07 29.97
C GLY A 183 37.70 -7.48 30.90
N THR A 184 36.62 -6.89 30.38
CA THR A 184 35.53 -6.41 31.22
C THR A 184 34.59 -7.61 31.51
N PRO A 185 34.73 -8.29 32.69
CA PRO A 185 33.99 -9.55 32.96
C PRO A 185 32.47 -9.41 32.89
N ALA A 186 31.98 -8.16 32.91
CA ALA A 186 30.55 -7.80 32.86
C ALA A 186 29.82 -8.24 31.55
N TYR A 187 30.56 -8.66 30.51
CA TYR A 187 29.97 -9.15 29.23
C TYR A 187 30.29 -10.61 28.96
N MET A 188 30.92 -11.31 29.90
CA MET A 188 31.23 -12.75 29.74
C MET A 188 29.98 -13.59 29.96
N SER A 189 29.85 -14.64 29.16
CA SER A 189 28.79 -15.65 29.36
C SER A 189 29.07 -16.54 30.58
N PRO A 190 28.05 -17.20 31.16
CA PRO A 190 28.23 -18.12 32.30
C PRO A 190 29.25 -19.24 32.01
N GLU A 191 29.29 -19.74 30.78
CA GLU A 191 30.28 -20.74 30.38
C GLU A 191 31.71 -20.17 30.32
N GLN A 192 31.91 -18.92 29.86
CA GLN A 192 33.20 -18.26 29.91
C GLN A 192 33.68 -18.02 31.34
N LEU A 193 32.77 -17.53 32.21
CA LEU A 193 33.08 -17.33 33.64
C LEU A 193 33.44 -18.66 34.36
N ALA A 194 32.90 -19.77 33.86
CA ALA A 194 33.20 -21.12 34.37
C ALA A 194 34.42 -21.79 33.69
N GLY A 195 35.09 -21.16 32.73
CA GLY A 195 36.21 -21.72 31.97
C GLY A 195 35.81 -22.90 31.09
N ARG A 196 34.54 -22.96 30.64
CA ARG A 196 34.02 -23.96 29.73
C ARG A 196 34.20 -23.54 28.28
N GLU A 197 33.94 -24.48 27.35
CA GLU A 197 34.05 -24.22 25.90
C GLU A 197 33.18 -23.04 25.45
N VAL A 198 33.78 -22.12 24.70
CA VAL A 198 33.11 -20.97 24.12
C VAL A 198 32.55 -21.31 22.75
N THR A 199 31.28 -21.06 22.55
CA THR A 199 30.56 -21.36 21.31
C THR A 199 29.85 -20.10 20.77
N LEU A 200 29.21 -20.23 19.61
CA LEU A 200 28.37 -19.12 19.10
C LEU A 200 27.28 -18.70 20.09
N LYS A 201 26.84 -19.58 21.00
CA LYS A 201 25.85 -19.27 22.06
C LYS A 201 26.43 -18.33 23.12
N SER A 202 27.76 -18.34 23.31
CA SER A 202 28.45 -17.40 24.19
C SER A 202 28.43 -15.98 23.59
N ASP A 203 28.66 -15.85 22.28
CA ASP A 203 28.52 -14.58 21.57
C ASP A 203 27.07 -14.07 21.58
N ILE A 204 26.05 -14.95 21.49
CA ILE A 204 24.64 -14.59 21.63
C ILE A 204 24.32 -14.06 23.03
N TYR A 205 24.92 -14.63 24.09
CA TYR A 205 24.78 -14.11 25.44
C TYR A 205 25.39 -12.70 25.58
N ALA A 206 26.63 -12.53 25.10
CA ALA A 206 27.31 -11.24 25.09
C ALA A 206 26.50 -10.19 24.27
N LEU A 207 25.92 -10.60 23.13
CA LEU A 207 24.98 -9.77 22.36
C LEU A 207 23.78 -9.36 23.24
N GLY A 208 23.18 -10.27 23.99
CA GLY A 208 22.09 -9.97 24.92
C GLY A 208 22.47 -8.88 25.95
N LEU A 209 23.70 -8.93 26.49
CA LEU A 209 24.22 -7.92 27.42
C LEU A 209 24.42 -6.56 26.74
N VAL A 210 24.95 -6.55 25.52
CA VAL A 210 25.07 -5.32 24.71
C VAL A 210 23.70 -4.73 24.39
N LEU A 211 22.73 -5.55 24.02
CA LEU A 211 21.36 -5.11 23.77
C LEU A 211 20.69 -4.56 25.03
N TYR A 212 20.85 -5.23 26.17
CA TYR A 212 20.34 -4.73 27.45
C TYR A 212 20.83 -3.29 27.72
N GLU A 213 22.16 -3.07 27.60
CA GLU A 213 22.74 -1.73 27.83
C GLU A 213 22.31 -0.72 26.75
N LEU A 214 22.19 -1.14 25.50
CA LEU A 214 21.74 -0.30 24.39
C LEU A 214 20.30 0.24 24.58
N PHE A 215 19.40 -0.62 25.05
CA PHE A 215 17.97 -0.28 25.24
C PHE A 215 17.70 0.41 26.57
N THR A 216 18.44 0.06 27.64
CA THR A 216 18.18 0.59 28.99
C THR A 216 19.14 1.74 29.38
N GLY A 217 20.30 1.84 28.76
CA GLY A 217 21.37 2.75 29.16
C GLY A 217 22.14 2.28 30.40
N LYS A 218 21.82 1.09 30.93
CA LYS A 218 22.44 0.52 32.13
C LYS A 218 23.00 -0.88 31.84
N ARG A 219 24.08 -1.22 32.51
CA ARG A 219 24.63 -2.59 32.45
C ARG A 219 23.71 -3.57 33.14
N ALA A 220 23.56 -4.75 32.56
CA ALA A 220 22.82 -5.86 33.18
C ALA A 220 23.47 -6.29 34.51
N TYR A 221 24.81 -6.35 34.52
CA TYR A 221 25.62 -6.71 35.67
C TYR A 221 26.66 -5.59 35.96
N PRO A 222 26.39 -4.68 36.92
CA PRO A 222 27.23 -3.55 37.20
C PRO A 222 28.45 -3.85 38.09
N GLY A 223 28.70 -5.10 38.47
CA GLY A 223 29.82 -5.53 39.29
C GLY A 223 31.18 -5.09 38.73
N ARG A 224 32.12 -4.83 39.63
CA ARG A 224 33.49 -4.35 39.30
C ARG A 224 34.53 -5.45 39.39
N SER A 225 34.26 -6.56 40.05
CA SER A 225 35.14 -7.70 40.20
C SER A 225 34.50 -8.98 39.63
N LEU A 226 35.32 -9.97 39.26
CA LEU A 226 34.86 -11.27 38.77
C LEU A 226 33.95 -11.98 39.80
N ALA A 227 34.31 -11.85 41.10
CA ALA A 227 33.54 -12.44 42.19
C ALA A 227 32.14 -11.81 42.32
N GLU A 228 32.05 -10.47 42.19
CA GLU A 228 30.77 -9.77 42.23
C GLU A 228 29.88 -10.16 41.04
N ILE A 229 30.47 -10.25 39.84
CA ILE A 229 29.70 -10.62 38.63
C ILE A 229 29.22 -12.05 38.70
N ARG A 230 30.04 -13.01 39.18
CA ARG A 230 29.59 -14.39 39.41
C ARG A 230 28.42 -14.45 40.37
N LYS A 231 28.48 -13.68 41.47
CA LYS A 231 27.35 -13.58 42.43
C LYS A 231 26.10 -12.99 41.77
N GLN A 232 26.24 -11.94 40.96
CA GLN A 232 25.11 -11.32 40.27
C GLN A 232 24.46 -12.26 39.22
N HIS A 233 25.22 -13.18 38.63
CA HIS A 233 24.66 -14.21 37.73
C HIS A 233 23.83 -15.28 38.47
N GLU A 234 23.97 -15.43 39.79
CA GLU A 234 23.15 -16.31 40.62
C GLU A 234 21.83 -15.66 41.00
N GLU A 235 21.70 -14.33 40.87
CA GLU A 235 20.48 -13.56 41.18
C GLU A 235 19.64 -13.39 39.91
N PRO A 236 18.28 -13.32 40.04
CA PRO A 236 17.43 -13.03 38.89
C PRO A 236 17.78 -11.68 38.26
N LEU A 237 17.96 -11.65 36.93
CA LEU A 237 18.22 -10.41 36.21
C LEU A 237 16.96 -9.55 36.20
N ALA A 238 17.08 -8.26 36.54
CA ALA A 238 16.00 -7.30 36.41
C ALA A 238 15.58 -7.19 34.92
N PRO A 239 14.31 -7.38 34.58
CA PRO A 239 13.85 -7.24 33.21
C PRO A 239 14.02 -5.80 32.72
N PRO A 240 14.32 -5.58 31.42
CA PRO A 240 14.49 -4.24 30.86
C PRO A 240 13.33 -3.28 31.13
N SER A 241 12.09 -3.78 31.22
CA SER A 241 10.87 -2.98 31.52
C SER A 241 10.85 -2.38 32.92
N GLU A 242 11.54 -2.98 33.89
CA GLU A 242 11.71 -2.39 35.23
C GLU A 242 12.68 -1.19 35.22
N VAL A 243 13.56 -1.13 34.24
CA VAL A 243 14.54 -0.04 34.08
C VAL A 243 13.99 1.07 33.19
N VAL A 244 13.22 0.70 32.14
CA VAL A 244 12.71 1.61 31.12
C VAL A 244 11.29 1.18 30.70
N ALA A 245 10.29 1.99 31.07
CA ALA A 245 8.88 1.66 30.89
C ALA A 245 8.40 1.60 29.42
N ASP A 246 9.12 2.20 28.47
CA ASP A 246 8.72 2.29 27.06
C ASP A 246 9.46 1.31 26.14
N ILE A 247 10.06 0.25 26.68
CA ILE A 247 10.64 -0.82 25.87
C ILE A 247 9.55 -1.70 25.23
N SER A 248 9.74 -2.10 23.98
CA SER A 248 8.79 -3.01 23.32
C SER A 248 8.87 -4.41 23.93
N HIS A 249 7.74 -5.09 24.02
CA HIS A 249 7.66 -6.47 24.52
C HIS A 249 8.59 -7.42 23.75
N ASP A 250 8.65 -7.30 22.42
CA ASP A 250 9.51 -8.12 21.56
C ASP A 250 11.00 -7.91 21.86
N ALA A 251 11.42 -6.66 22.07
CA ALA A 251 12.80 -6.36 22.41
C ALA A 251 13.18 -6.93 23.79
N GLU A 252 12.33 -6.74 24.79
CA GLU A 252 12.53 -7.29 26.13
C GLU A 252 12.61 -8.81 26.10
N ALA A 253 11.61 -9.48 25.49
CA ALA A 253 11.58 -10.95 25.39
C ALA A 253 12.83 -11.50 24.67
N THR A 254 13.29 -10.79 23.60
CA THR A 254 14.49 -11.16 22.86
C THR A 254 15.75 -11.03 23.71
N ILE A 255 15.89 -9.92 24.42
CA ILE A 255 17.04 -9.67 25.32
C ILE A 255 17.09 -10.74 26.41
N LEU A 256 15.98 -11.00 27.11
CA LEU A 256 15.92 -11.99 28.17
C LEU A 256 16.23 -13.41 27.64
N ARG A 257 15.77 -13.74 26.45
CA ARG A 257 16.07 -15.02 25.82
C ARG A 257 17.55 -15.17 25.44
N CYS A 258 18.22 -14.09 25.00
CA CYS A 258 19.66 -14.12 24.78
C CYS A 258 20.43 -14.35 26.09
N LEU A 259 19.91 -13.83 27.21
CA LEU A 259 20.51 -13.89 28.53
C LEU A 259 20.11 -15.13 29.35
N ASP A 260 19.50 -16.15 28.73
CA ASP A 260 19.22 -17.41 29.40
C ASP A 260 20.54 -18.04 29.88
N PRO A 261 20.65 -18.44 31.17
CA PRO A 261 21.84 -19.10 31.71
C PRO A 261 22.19 -20.39 30.95
N GLU A 262 21.17 -21.11 30.45
CA GLU A 262 21.37 -22.33 29.69
C GLU A 262 21.56 -22.02 28.19
N ALA A 263 22.73 -22.31 27.64
CA ALA A 263 23.09 -22.01 26.27
C ALA A 263 22.12 -22.61 25.23
N SER A 264 21.54 -23.78 25.50
CA SER A 264 20.60 -24.48 24.63
C SER A 264 19.30 -23.70 24.42
N ARG A 265 18.87 -22.88 25.41
CA ARG A 265 17.64 -22.08 25.36
C ARG A 265 17.80 -20.74 24.68
N ARG A 266 19.03 -20.27 24.48
CA ARG A 266 19.33 -19.03 23.76
C ARG A 266 18.98 -19.18 22.27
N PRO A 267 18.68 -18.06 21.57
CA PRO A 267 18.51 -18.07 20.12
C PRO A 267 19.64 -18.84 19.42
N ALA A 268 19.30 -19.54 18.37
CA ALA A 268 20.24 -20.44 17.69
C ALA A 268 21.33 -19.67 16.92
N SER A 269 21.03 -18.45 16.43
CA SER A 269 21.95 -17.61 15.67
C SER A 269 21.71 -16.12 15.90
N ALA A 270 22.66 -15.27 15.52
CA ALA A 270 22.49 -13.82 15.51
C ALA A 270 21.40 -13.39 14.52
N THR A 271 21.19 -14.15 13.44
CA THR A 271 20.07 -13.91 12.50
C THR A 271 18.72 -14.14 13.17
N ALA A 272 18.60 -15.17 14.00
CA ALA A 272 17.39 -15.44 14.79
C ALA A 272 17.11 -14.30 15.78
N VAL A 273 18.14 -13.75 16.45
CA VAL A 273 18.00 -12.57 17.32
C VAL A 273 17.47 -11.37 16.55
N SER A 274 18.01 -11.10 15.36
CA SER A 274 17.56 -9.99 14.50
C SER A 274 16.10 -10.11 14.09
N ALA A 275 15.64 -11.33 13.79
CA ALA A 275 14.27 -11.60 13.42
C ALA A 275 13.30 -11.39 14.60
N LEU A 276 13.68 -11.82 15.80
CA LEU A 276 12.89 -11.62 17.02
C LEU A 276 12.71 -10.13 17.36
N LEU A 277 13.75 -9.33 17.22
CA LEU A 277 13.69 -7.87 17.43
C LEU A 277 12.75 -7.13 16.47
N SER A 278 12.37 -7.77 15.37
CA SER A 278 11.54 -7.18 14.31
C SER A 278 10.06 -7.54 14.43
N GLY A 279 9.64 -8.32 15.42
CA GLY A 279 8.31 -8.95 15.46
C GLY A 279 8.12 -9.97 14.34
N GLY A 280 9.20 -10.50 13.78
CA GLY A 280 9.20 -11.53 12.75
C GLY A 280 8.90 -12.92 13.33
N ASP A 281 8.34 -13.80 12.47
CA ASP A 281 8.08 -15.20 12.81
C ASP A 281 9.41 -15.94 13.13
N PRO A 282 9.61 -16.39 14.40
CA PRO A 282 10.81 -17.10 14.81
C PRO A 282 11.03 -18.41 14.03
N LEU A 283 9.93 -19.03 13.58
CA LEU A 283 9.95 -20.25 12.77
C LEU A 283 10.49 -19.98 11.36
N ALA A 284 10.03 -18.90 10.73
CA ALA A 284 10.53 -18.49 9.42
C ALA A 284 12.01 -18.11 9.45
N ALA A 285 12.47 -17.47 10.52
CA ALA A 285 13.87 -17.12 10.71
C ALA A 285 14.76 -18.35 10.93
N ALA A 286 14.32 -19.31 11.74
CA ALA A 286 15.04 -20.57 11.96
C ALA A 286 15.13 -21.41 10.66
N LEU A 287 14.02 -21.51 9.92
CA LEU A 287 13.99 -22.22 8.62
C LEU A 287 14.89 -21.55 7.57
N ALA A 288 14.91 -20.21 7.52
CA ALA A 288 15.80 -19.45 6.62
C ALA A 288 17.29 -19.61 6.99
N ALA A 289 17.59 -19.87 8.27
CA ALA A 289 18.93 -20.17 8.76
C ALA A 289 19.34 -21.66 8.60
N GLY A 290 18.44 -22.51 8.06
CA GLY A 290 18.68 -23.94 7.90
C GLY A 290 18.68 -24.72 9.23
N GLU A 291 18.07 -24.17 10.27
CA GLU A 291 18.02 -24.76 11.61
C GLU A 291 16.76 -25.62 11.78
N THR A 292 16.87 -26.69 12.58
CA THR A 292 15.68 -27.45 12.98
C THR A 292 14.95 -26.72 14.08
N PRO A 293 13.71 -26.22 13.84
CA PRO A 293 12.97 -25.44 14.83
C PRO A 293 12.73 -26.24 16.12
N SER A 294 12.88 -25.61 17.28
CA SER A 294 12.51 -26.23 18.54
C SER A 294 10.99 -26.43 18.64
N PRO A 295 10.49 -27.43 19.39
CA PRO A 295 9.04 -27.60 19.60
C PRO A 295 8.35 -26.37 20.14
N GLU A 296 9.04 -25.58 20.96
CA GLU A 296 8.54 -24.31 21.52
C GLU A 296 8.44 -23.22 20.45
N MET A 297 9.37 -23.16 19.50
CA MET A 297 9.30 -22.24 18.35
C MET A 297 8.14 -22.59 17.42
N VAL A 298 7.90 -23.88 17.18
CA VAL A 298 6.75 -24.36 16.40
C VAL A 298 5.44 -24.04 17.11
N ALA A 299 5.39 -24.20 18.44
CA ALA A 299 4.21 -23.86 19.24
C ALA A 299 3.96 -22.33 19.33
N ALA A 300 5.01 -21.52 19.35
CA ALA A 300 4.91 -20.05 19.36
C ALA A 300 4.51 -19.49 17.99
N ALA A 301 4.99 -20.09 16.90
CA ALA A 301 4.63 -19.70 15.53
C ALA A 301 3.16 -20.01 15.19
N GLY A 302 2.51 -20.89 15.94
CA GLY A 302 1.07 -21.17 15.81
C GLY A 302 0.16 -20.04 16.29
N ARG A 303 0.69 -18.97 16.88
CA ARG A 303 -0.05 -17.75 17.23
C ARG A 303 0.17 -16.67 16.16
N THR A 304 -0.33 -16.90 14.96
CA THR A 304 -0.53 -15.81 14.01
C THR A 304 -1.68 -14.93 14.54
N GLU A 305 -1.43 -13.66 14.75
CA GLU A 305 -2.45 -12.66 15.15
C GLU A 305 -3.52 -12.43 14.07
N GLY A 306 -3.50 -13.21 12.99
CA GLY A 306 -4.49 -13.17 11.91
C GLY A 306 -5.75 -13.98 12.23
N MET A 307 -6.85 -13.62 11.58
CA MET A 307 -8.10 -14.37 11.64
C MET A 307 -7.84 -15.84 11.24
N PRO A 308 -8.21 -16.85 12.05
CA PRO A 308 -8.04 -18.26 11.69
C PRO A 308 -8.64 -18.55 10.32
N ALA A 309 -7.93 -19.30 9.47
CA ALA A 309 -8.38 -19.59 8.11
C ALA A 309 -9.82 -20.16 8.06
N ALA A 310 -10.21 -20.97 9.06
CA ALA A 310 -11.57 -21.47 9.20
C ALA A 310 -12.60 -20.35 9.35
N ARG A 311 -12.32 -19.31 10.15
CA ARG A 311 -13.23 -18.16 10.30
C ARG A 311 -13.29 -17.31 9.02
N ALA A 312 -12.16 -17.13 8.33
CA ALA A 312 -12.13 -16.45 7.05
C ALA A 312 -13.01 -17.17 6.01
N TRP A 313 -12.92 -18.49 5.91
CA TRP A 313 -13.77 -19.29 5.03
C TRP A 313 -15.25 -19.24 5.42
N VAL A 314 -15.58 -19.20 6.73
CA VAL A 314 -16.96 -18.99 7.20
C VAL A 314 -17.50 -17.64 6.74
N CYS A 315 -16.71 -16.56 6.84
CA CYS A 315 -17.10 -15.24 6.34
C CYS A 315 -17.33 -15.24 4.81
N VAL A 316 -16.44 -15.86 4.05
CA VAL A 316 -16.60 -16.00 2.59
C VAL A 316 -17.86 -16.80 2.26
N ALA A 317 -18.07 -17.93 2.91
CA ALA A 317 -19.26 -18.75 2.72
C ALA A 317 -20.55 -17.97 3.08
N ALA A 318 -20.55 -17.20 4.17
CA ALA A 318 -21.67 -16.36 4.55
C ALA A 318 -21.97 -15.29 3.49
N ILE A 319 -20.95 -14.62 2.95
CA ILE A 319 -21.11 -13.64 1.86
C ILE A 319 -21.73 -14.31 0.62
N VAL A 320 -21.22 -15.48 0.22
CA VAL A 320 -21.73 -16.23 -0.93
C VAL A 320 -23.19 -16.65 -0.70
N VAL A 321 -23.50 -17.21 0.47
CA VAL A 321 -24.88 -17.62 0.82
C VAL A 321 -25.82 -16.42 0.85
N CYS A 322 -25.43 -15.30 1.47
CA CYS A 322 -26.25 -14.08 1.49
C CYS A 322 -26.48 -13.54 0.09
N THR A 323 -25.45 -13.53 -0.77
CA THR A 323 -25.56 -13.07 -2.15
C THR A 323 -26.49 -13.98 -2.97
N LEU A 324 -26.31 -15.30 -2.89
CA LEU A 324 -27.18 -16.26 -3.56
C LEU A 324 -28.62 -16.19 -3.04
N SER A 325 -28.80 -16.06 -1.73
CA SER A 325 -30.11 -15.88 -1.12
C SER A 325 -30.81 -14.60 -1.62
N ALA A 326 -30.05 -13.48 -1.68
CA ALA A 326 -30.57 -12.23 -2.23
C ALA A 326 -31.01 -12.38 -3.70
N ILE A 327 -30.20 -13.04 -4.52
CA ILE A 327 -30.52 -13.32 -5.93
C ILE A 327 -31.80 -14.23 -6.03
N LEU A 328 -31.85 -15.29 -5.24
CA LEU A 328 -33.00 -16.21 -5.26
C LEU A 328 -34.28 -15.54 -4.76
N LEU A 329 -34.20 -14.76 -3.69
CA LEU A 329 -35.35 -14.03 -3.13
C LEU A 329 -35.81 -12.87 -4.01
N SER A 330 -34.94 -12.34 -4.88
CA SER A 330 -35.32 -11.30 -5.85
C SER A 330 -36.01 -11.85 -7.09
N ARG A 331 -35.83 -13.13 -7.41
CA ARG A 331 -36.51 -13.79 -8.57
C ARG A 331 -38.04 -13.73 -8.42
N GLY A 332 -38.72 -13.35 -9.48
CA GLY A 332 -40.19 -13.21 -9.55
C GLY A 332 -40.76 -12.02 -8.76
N ARG A 333 -39.90 -11.23 -8.05
CA ARG A 333 -40.25 -9.98 -7.36
C ARG A 333 -39.73 -8.75 -8.08
N ALA A 334 -38.78 -8.94 -8.98
CA ALA A 334 -38.24 -7.85 -9.76
C ALA A 334 -39.32 -7.33 -10.73
N LEU A 335 -39.46 -6.01 -10.81
CA LEU A 335 -40.40 -5.35 -11.70
C LEU A 335 -40.15 -5.73 -13.16
N ILE A 336 -38.91 -6.05 -13.51
CA ILE A 336 -38.48 -6.46 -14.85
C ILE A 336 -39.14 -7.79 -15.30
N ASP A 337 -39.47 -8.68 -14.35
CA ASP A 337 -40.10 -9.97 -14.64
C ASP A 337 -41.58 -9.82 -15.08
N ARG A 338 -42.14 -8.60 -14.92
CA ARG A 338 -43.52 -8.25 -15.31
C ARG A 338 -43.59 -7.45 -16.61
N LEU A 339 -42.45 -7.16 -17.21
CA LEU A 339 -42.41 -6.42 -18.46
C LEU A 339 -42.63 -7.36 -19.65
N PRO A 340 -43.15 -6.85 -20.80
CA PRO A 340 -43.26 -7.64 -22.01
C PRO A 340 -41.92 -8.14 -22.49
N GLU A 341 -41.94 -9.12 -23.39
CA GLU A 341 -40.72 -9.66 -23.99
C GLU A 341 -39.88 -8.53 -24.63
N VAL A 342 -38.64 -8.42 -24.18
CA VAL A 342 -37.70 -7.36 -24.59
C VAL A 342 -37.06 -7.74 -25.91
N LYS A 343 -37.26 -6.96 -26.96
CA LYS A 343 -36.50 -7.13 -28.21
C LYS A 343 -35.02 -6.88 -28.01
N ALA A 344 -34.17 -7.60 -28.75
CA ALA A 344 -32.75 -7.41 -28.71
C ALA A 344 -32.35 -5.93 -28.98
N PRO A 345 -31.34 -5.37 -28.27
CA PRO A 345 -30.93 -3.99 -28.47
C PRO A 345 -30.64 -3.61 -29.92
N ALA A 346 -30.02 -4.51 -30.69
CA ALA A 346 -29.78 -4.32 -32.12
C ALA A 346 -31.04 -4.18 -32.95
N ALA A 347 -32.06 -4.97 -32.66
CA ALA A 347 -33.36 -4.89 -33.34
C ALA A 347 -34.09 -3.57 -33.02
N LEU A 348 -33.99 -3.07 -31.80
CA LEU A 348 -34.56 -1.77 -31.42
C LEU A 348 -33.77 -0.62 -32.05
N GLU A 349 -32.44 -0.73 -32.19
CA GLU A 349 -31.60 0.25 -32.91
C GLU A 349 -32.00 0.31 -34.39
N ASP A 350 -32.16 -0.86 -35.06
CA ASP A 350 -32.60 -0.92 -36.45
C ASP A 350 -33.98 -0.32 -36.62
N ARG A 351 -34.88 -0.57 -35.66
CA ARG A 351 -36.20 0.03 -35.61
C ARG A 351 -36.16 1.55 -35.50
N ALA A 352 -35.31 2.08 -34.59
CA ALA A 352 -35.12 3.53 -34.43
C ALA A 352 -34.62 4.17 -35.74
N ARG A 353 -33.63 3.56 -36.39
CA ARG A 353 -33.12 4.02 -37.70
C ARG A 353 -34.18 4.00 -38.79
N ALA A 354 -35.01 2.95 -38.83
CA ALA A 354 -36.13 2.85 -39.78
C ALA A 354 -37.13 3.98 -39.56
N ILE A 355 -37.46 4.31 -38.30
CA ILE A 355 -38.36 5.42 -37.97
C ILE A 355 -37.75 6.76 -38.43
N VAL A 356 -36.51 7.02 -38.09
CA VAL A 356 -35.79 8.24 -38.50
C VAL A 356 -35.85 8.45 -40.01
N LYS A 357 -35.59 7.38 -40.78
CA LYS A 357 -35.68 7.41 -42.25
C LYS A 357 -37.09 7.69 -42.75
N ARG A 358 -38.12 7.06 -42.14
CA ARG A 358 -39.52 7.32 -42.52
C ARG A 358 -39.98 8.72 -42.21
N LEU A 359 -39.43 9.34 -41.15
CA LEU A 359 -39.71 10.72 -40.79
C LEU A 359 -38.96 11.74 -41.67
N GLY A 360 -38.28 11.29 -42.73
CA GLY A 360 -37.63 12.12 -43.74
C GLY A 360 -36.20 12.54 -43.43
N TYR A 361 -35.49 11.81 -42.57
CA TYR A 361 -34.12 12.02 -42.24
C TYR A 361 -33.24 10.89 -42.79
N SER A 362 -32.60 11.12 -43.94
CA SER A 362 -31.83 10.12 -44.69
C SER A 362 -30.32 10.27 -44.55
N ASP A 363 -29.84 11.40 -44.03
CA ASP A 363 -28.42 11.69 -43.94
C ASP A 363 -27.73 10.71 -42.99
N PRO A 364 -26.60 10.08 -43.39
CA PRO A 364 -25.88 9.17 -42.52
C PRO A 364 -25.27 9.93 -41.34
N PRO A 365 -25.48 9.44 -40.11
CA PRO A 365 -24.85 10.06 -38.95
C PRO A 365 -23.34 9.77 -38.92
N VAL A 366 -22.57 10.73 -38.37
CA VAL A 366 -21.13 10.53 -38.06
C VAL A 366 -20.99 9.67 -36.81
N ASP A 367 -21.90 9.87 -35.83
CA ASP A 367 -21.87 9.12 -34.58
C ASP A 367 -23.28 8.81 -34.07
N ARG A 368 -23.41 7.73 -33.29
CA ARG A 368 -24.67 7.27 -32.73
C ARG A 368 -24.47 6.63 -31.37
N ALA A 369 -25.46 6.75 -30.51
CA ALA A 369 -25.46 6.13 -29.19
C ALA A 369 -26.88 5.65 -28.83
N LEU A 370 -26.96 4.63 -28.02
CA LEU A 370 -28.20 4.09 -27.49
C LEU A 370 -28.05 3.67 -26.03
N GLY A 371 -29.16 3.59 -25.34
CA GLY A 371 -29.17 3.10 -23.96
C GLY A 371 -30.59 2.98 -23.45
N TYR A 372 -30.73 2.49 -22.24
CA TYR A 372 -32.03 2.31 -21.59
C TYR A 372 -32.21 3.34 -20.47
N GLN A 373 -33.45 3.74 -20.26
CA GLN A 373 -33.85 4.62 -19.17
C GLN A 373 -35.13 4.11 -18.50
N VAL A 374 -35.23 4.34 -17.20
CA VAL A 374 -36.37 3.97 -16.36
C VAL A 374 -37.26 5.18 -16.11
N ALA A 375 -38.58 4.99 -16.12
CA ALA A 375 -39.60 6.01 -15.91
C ALA A 375 -39.73 6.44 -14.44
N GLY A 376 -38.75 7.22 -13.94
CA GLY A 376 -38.77 7.69 -12.55
C GLY A 376 -40.00 8.50 -12.16
N ASP A 377 -40.58 9.25 -13.11
CA ASP A 377 -41.79 10.03 -12.89
C ASP A 377 -43.03 9.16 -12.71
N TYR A 378 -43.12 8.08 -13.47
CA TYR A 378 -44.21 7.10 -13.30
C TYR A 378 -44.19 6.50 -11.89
N PHE A 379 -43.02 6.11 -11.36
CA PHE A 379 -42.94 5.53 -10.02
C PHE A 379 -43.45 6.50 -8.95
N ARG A 380 -43.04 7.77 -9.02
CA ARG A 380 -43.53 8.82 -8.11
C ARG A 380 -45.04 9.01 -8.19
N TRP A 381 -45.62 9.01 -9.40
CA TRP A 381 -47.06 9.08 -9.60
C TRP A 381 -47.76 7.81 -9.08
N ALA A 382 -47.20 6.63 -9.37
CA ALA A 382 -47.76 5.36 -8.93
C ALA A 382 -47.74 5.20 -7.39
N GLU A 383 -46.78 5.80 -6.70
CA GLU A 383 -46.75 5.83 -5.22
C GLU A 383 -48.01 6.43 -4.61
N SER A 384 -48.63 7.39 -5.28
CA SER A 384 -49.90 8.01 -4.87
C SER A 384 -51.11 7.11 -5.08
N LYS A 385 -50.98 5.99 -5.78
CA LYS A 385 -52.09 5.06 -6.12
C LYS A 385 -52.13 3.85 -5.17
N PRO A 386 -53.31 3.20 -5.03
CA PRO A 386 -53.43 1.94 -4.30
C PRO A 386 -52.45 0.88 -4.83
N LYS A 387 -51.91 0.03 -3.96
CA LYS A 387 -50.89 -0.99 -4.33
C LYS A 387 -51.34 -1.90 -5.48
N ALA A 388 -52.63 -2.27 -5.54
CA ALA A 388 -53.17 -3.11 -6.58
C ALA A 388 -53.19 -2.46 -7.98
N GLU A 389 -53.23 -1.12 -8.05
CA GLU A 389 -53.30 -0.38 -9.30
C GLU A 389 -51.92 0.05 -9.83
N ARG A 390 -50.91 0.13 -8.96
CA ARG A 390 -49.57 0.66 -9.28
C ARG A 390 -48.91 0.00 -10.48
N TYR A 391 -49.12 -1.29 -10.63
CA TYR A 391 -48.42 -2.13 -11.61
C TYR A 391 -49.38 -2.86 -12.57
N ARG A 392 -50.61 -2.41 -12.63
CA ARG A 392 -51.63 -2.99 -13.53
C ARG A 392 -51.31 -2.62 -14.99
N GLY A 393 -51.30 -3.61 -15.87
CA GLY A 393 -51.09 -3.40 -17.30
C GLY A 393 -49.63 -3.34 -17.75
N LEU A 394 -48.64 -3.52 -16.86
CA LEU A 394 -47.22 -3.49 -17.25
C LEU A 394 -46.84 -4.61 -18.22
N GLU A 395 -47.57 -5.72 -18.22
CA GLU A 395 -47.40 -6.87 -19.12
C GLU A 395 -47.62 -6.50 -20.59
N THR A 396 -48.43 -5.45 -20.85
CA THR A 396 -48.68 -4.94 -22.21
C THR A 396 -47.57 -3.97 -22.68
N GLY A 397 -46.64 -3.60 -21.80
CA GLY A 397 -45.64 -2.56 -22.04
C GLY A 397 -46.20 -1.12 -21.98
N GLU A 398 -47.45 -0.96 -21.52
CA GLU A 398 -48.11 0.33 -21.39
C GLU A 398 -48.69 0.53 -19.98
N PRO A 399 -48.25 1.61 -19.27
CA PRO A 399 -47.26 2.59 -19.69
C PRO A 399 -45.82 2.03 -19.73
N ALA A 400 -44.97 2.60 -20.57
CA ALA A 400 -43.59 2.16 -20.72
C ALA A 400 -42.75 2.56 -19.49
N LEU A 401 -42.41 1.55 -18.67
CA LEU A 401 -41.54 1.78 -17.50
C LEU A 401 -40.05 1.86 -17.83
N ILE A 402 -39.66 1.18 -18.88
CA ILE A 402 -38.32 1.18 -19.42
C ILE A 402 -38.43 1.48 -20.89
N TRP A 403 -37.63 2.40 -21.34
CA TRP A 403 -37.54 2.69 -22.76
C TRP A 403 -36.08 2.72 -23.23
N LEU A 404 -35.89 2.40 -24.52
CA LEU A 404 -34.66 2.60 -25.22
C LEU A 404 -34.64 4.02 -25.77
N TRP A 405 -33.56 4.75 -25.52
CA TRP A 405 -33.24 5.96 -26.23
C TRP A 405 -32.17 5.68 -27.28
N TYR A 406 -32.35 6.23 -28.47
CA TYR A 406 -31.43 6.22 -29.58
C TYR A 406 -31.10 7.65 -29.98
N ARG A 407 -29.83 7.96 -30.19
CA ARG A 407 -29.38 9.26 -30.68
C ARG A 407 -28.48 9.09 -31.87
N GLN A 408 -28.59 10.00 -32.82
CA GLN A 408 -27.65 10.16 -33.91
C GLN A 408 -27.21 11.63 -34.02
N SER A 409 -25.97 11.82 -34.53
CA SER A 409 -25.32 13.14 -34.58
C SER A 409 -24.49 13.28 -35.85
N PRO A 410 -24.45 14.48 -36.47
CA PRO A 410 -23.57 14.80 -37.58
C PRO A 410 -22.10 15.03 -37.15
N ARG A 411 -21.80 14.90 -35.86
CA ARG A 411 -20.45 14.97 -35.30
C ARG A 411 -20.30 14.01 -34.12
N PRO A 412 -19.05 13.72 -33.65
CA PRO A 412 -18.81 12.85 -32.51
C PRO A 412 -19.58 13.29 -31.25
N LEU A 413 -20.15 12.30 -30.53
CA LEU A 413 -20.87 12.47 -29.26
C LEU A 413 -19.91 12.34 -28.08
N VAL A 414 -19.03 13.31 -27.88
CA VAL A 414 -18.03 13.29 -26.81
C VAL A 414 -18.69 13.49 -25.45
N SER A 415 -18.60 12.49 -24.57
CA SER A 415 -19.14 12.58 -23.23
C SER A 415 -18.41 13.64 -22.39
N GLU A 416 -19.17 14.41 -21.62
CA GLU A 416 -18.64 15.36 -20.65
C GLU A 416 -18.57 14.79 -19.23
N ARG A 417 -19.11 13.58 -19.04
CA ARG A 417 -19.13 12.90 -17.74
C ARG A 417 -17.92 11.99 -17.56
N MET A 418 -17.43 11.88 -16.34
CA MET A 418 -16.29 11.01 -16.00
C MET A 418 -16.52 9.54 -16.38
N SER A 419 -17.79 9.10 -16.44
CA SER A 419 -18.12 7.74 -16.87
C SER A 419 -17.78 7.45 -18.34
N GLY A 420 -17.53 8.47 -19.16
CA GLY A 420 -17.31 8.34 -20.60
C GLY A 420 -18.58 7.94 -21.38
N GLN A 421 -19.72 7.83 -20.72
CA GLN A 421 -20.97 7.36 -21.35
C GLN A 421 -21.79 8.52 -21.90
N VAL A 422 -22.41 8.30 -23.07
CA VAL A 422 -23.46 9.14 -23.62
C VAL A 422 -24.79 8.78 -22.99
N PHE A 423 -25.66 9.78 -22.78
CA PHE A 423 -27.01 9.61 -22.26
C PHE A 423 -28.04 10.29 -23.17
N ASP A 424 -29.31 10.07 -22.92
CA ASP A 424 -30.42 10.70 -23.68
C ASP A 424 -30.27 12.24 -23.74
N SER A 425 -29.78 12.88 -22.66
CA SER A 425 -29.63 14.33 -22.55
C SER A 425 -28.17 14.84 -22.57
N HIS A 426 -27.17 13.95 -22.58
CA HIS A 426 -25.75 14.32 -22.53
C HIS A 426 -24.91 13.55 -23.56
N PRO A 427 -24.06 14.23 -24.36
CA PRO A 427 -23.91 15.69 -24.47
C PRO A 427 -25.22 16.35 -24.92
N PRO A 428 -25.40 17.68 -24.73
CA PRO A 428 -26.65 18.36 -25.09
C PRO A 428 -27.05 18.17 -26.55
N VAL A 429 -28.36 18.02 -26.81
CA VAL A 429 -28.92 17.93 -28.16
C VAL A 429 -29.19 19.36 -28.65
N VAL A 430 -28.20 19.98 -29.28
CA VAL A 430 -28.27 21.41 -29.66
C VAL A 430 -27.80 21.68 -31.08
N MET A 431 -27.14 20.72 -31.73
CA MET A 431 -26.61 20.92 -33.08
C MET A 431 -27.63 20.50 -34.13
N SER A 432 -27.77 21.32 -35.17
CA SER A 432 -28.61 21.00 -36.35
C SER A 432 -28.26 19.61 -36.91
N GLY A 433 -29.29 18.80 -37.20
CA GLY A 433 -29.12 17.42 -37.66
C GLY A 433 -28.99 16.37 -36.54
N MET A 434 -28.86 16.78 -35.26
CA MET A 434 -29.00 15.82 -34.15
C MET A 434 -30.43 15.34 -34.03
N ILE A 435 -30.60 14.02 -33.83
CA ILE A 435 -31.91 13.36 -33.70
C ILE A 435 -31.90 12.46 -32.46
N GLY A 436 -32.97 12.48 -31.71
CA GLY A 436 -33.25 11.58 -30.58
C GLY A 436 -34.55 10.84 -30.81
N VAL A 437 -34.55 9.54 -30.56
CA VAL A 437 -35.73 8.65 -30.65
C VAL A 437 -35.87 7.92 -29.32
N ARG A 438 -37.08 7.81 -28.82
CA ARG A 438 -37.41 6.99 -27.64
C ARG A 438 -38.40 5.92 -28.06
N LEU A 439 -38.06 4.65 -27.78
CA LEU A 439 -38.89 3.49 -28.08
C LEU A 439 -39.21 2.71 -26.80
N ASP A 440 -40.38 2.15 -26.72
CA ASP A 440 -40.63 1.12 -25.73
C ASP A 440 -39.89 -0.19 -26.09
N LEU A 441 -39.96 -1.18 -25.20
CA LEU A 441 -39.26 -2.45 -25.38
C LEU A 441 -39.81 -3.29 -26.54
N SER A 442 -41.01 -2.98 -27.05
CA SER A 442 -41.62 -3.61 -28.23
C SER A 442 -41.31 -2.87 -29.53
N GLY A 443 -40.67 -1.68 -29.46
CA GLY A 443 -40.23 -0.86 -30.60
C GLY A 443 -41.29 0.15 -31.06
N ARG A 444 -42.29 0.51 -30.23
CA ARG A 444 -43.25 1.58 -30.49
C ARG A 444 -42.65 2.95 -30.13
N LEU A 445 -42.96 3.96 -30.92
CA LEU A 445 -42.45 5.32 -30.72
C LEU A 445 -43.07 5.97 -29.48
N LEU A 446 -42.26 6.40 -28.54
CA LEU A 446 -42.64 7.19 -27.35
C LEU A 446 -42.32 8.65 -27.49
N GLY A 447 -41.22 8.97 -28.18
CA GLY A 447 -40.79 10.34 -28.37
C GLY A 447 -39.78 10.48 -29.52
N PHE A 448 -39.82 11.62 -30.15
CA PHE A 448 -38.94 12.00 -31.24
C PHE A 448 -38.56 13.47 -31.10
N ASP A 449 -37.29 13.78 -31.24
CA ASP A 449 -36.77 15.13 -31.26
C ASP A 449 -35.69 15.25 -32.36
N ALA A 450 -35.82 16.23 -33.25
CA ALA A 450 -34.82 16.54 -34.26
C ALA A 450 -34.50 18.05 -34.25
N VAL A 451 -33.21 18.39 -34.30
CA VAL A 451 -32.77 19.78 -34.32
C VAL A 451 -32.78 20.28 -35.76
N PRO A 452 -33.67 21.26 -36.07
CA PRO A 452 -33.75 21.83 -37.41
C PRO A 452 -32.46 22.60 -37.76
N PRO A 453 -32.24 22.93 -39.06
CA PRO A 453 -31.16 23.81 -39.48
C PRO A 453 -31.25 25.18 -38.77
N GLN A 454 -30.11 25.75 -38.39
CA GLN A 454 -30.05 27.07 -37.77
C GLN A 454 -30.32 28.18 -38.80
N VAL A 455 -29.88 27.95 -40.04
CA VAL A 455 -30.14 28.80 -41.20
C VAL A 455 -30.81 27.95 -42.25
N ASP A 456 -31.93 28.40 -42.77
CA ASP A 456 -32.70 27.65 -43.74
C ASP A 456 -33.23 28.61 -44.83
N ASP A 457 -32.52 28.66 -45.95
CA ASP A 457 -32.83 29.49 -47.13
C ASP A 457 -33.70 28.76 -48.19
N GLY A 458 -34.22 27.55 -47.84
CA GLY A 458 -35.02 26.77 -48.74
C GLY A 458 -36.40 27.38 -49.04
N PRO A 459 -37.07 26.97 -50.13
CA PRO A 459 -38.45 27.40 -50.42
C PRO A 459 -39.42 26.93 -49.34
N PRO A 460 -40.55 27.61 -49.09
CA PRO A 460 -41.56 27.18 -48.17
C PRO A 460 -42.10 25.79 -48.59
N PRO A 461 -42.55 24.98 -47.62
CA PRO A 461 -43.03 23.60 -47.90
C PRO A 461 -44.26 23.63 -48.80
N ALA A 462 -44.29 22.72 -49.78
CA ALA A 462 -45.37 22.63 -50.74
C ALA A 462 -46.57 21.75 -50.24
N ALA A 463 -46.43 21.04 -49.11
CA ALA A 463 -47.42 20.10 -48.64
C ALA A 463 -47.74 20.24 -47.15
N GLU A 464 -48.97 19.91 -46.76
CA GLU A 464 -49.40 19.72 -45.37
C GLU A 464 -48.61 18.57 -44.69
N VAL A 465 -48.40 18.72 -43.38
CA VAL A 465 -47.68 17.70 -42.58
C VAL A 465 -48.55 16.45 -42.42
N ASP A 466 -48.05 15.31 -42.83
CA ASP A 466 -48.72 14.00 -42.54
C ASP A 466 -48.37 13.54 -41.11
N TRP A 467 -49.26 13.83 -40.20
CA TRP A 467 -49.15 13.38 -38.81
C TRP A 467 -49.49 11.89 -38.61
N THR A 468 -50.09 11.19 -39.58
CA THR A 468 -50.55 9.79 -39.47
C THR A 468 -49.36 8.87 -39.24
N VAL A 469 -48.22 9.19 -39.83
CA VAL A 469 -46.98 8.43 -39.65
C VAL A 469 -46.59 8.30 -38.17
N LEU A 470 -46.75 9.37 -37.37
CA LEU A 470 -46.41 9.36 -35.94
C LEU A 470 -47.31 8.41 -35.15
N PHE A 471 -48.60 8.37 -35.45
CA PHE A 471 -49.55 7.46 -34.80
C PHE A 471 -49.24 6.00 -35.14
N THR A 472 -48.96 5.73 -36.42
CA THR A 472 -48.56 4.40 -36.91
C THR A 472 -47.30 3.91 -36.19
N GLU A 473 -46.24 4.75 -36.12
CA GLU A 473 -45.00 4.39 -35.44
C GLU A 473 -45.17 4.26 -33.92
N ALA A 474 -46.11 4.98 -33.32
CA ALA A 474 -46.45 4.90 -31.91
C ALA A 474 -47.42 3.72 -31.58
N GLY A 475 -47.93 3.00 -32.58
CA GLY A 475 -48.90 1.93 -32.38
C GLY A 475 -50.25 2.44 -31.87
N LEU A 476 -50.64 3.64 -32.30
CA LEU A 476 -51.89 4.30 -31.88
C LEU A 476 -52.86 4.42 -33.03
N ASP A 477 -54.15 4.17 -32.76
CA ASP A 477 -55.21 4.45 -33.72
C ASP A 477 -55.52 5.96 -33.74
N ARG A 478 -55.21 6.62 -34.86
CA ARG A 478 -55.44 8.06 -35.02
C ARG A 478 -56.92 8.46 -34.83
N ALA A 479 -57.88 7.56 -35.16
CA ALA A 479 -59.31 7.83 -35.02
C ALA A 479 -59.77 7.87 -33.55
N ALA A 480 -59.05 7.25 -32.64
CA ALA A 480 -59.33 7.27 -31.20
C ALA A 480 -58.90 8.58 -30.50
N PHE A 481 -58.25 9.50 -31.23
CA PHE A 481 -57.74 10.76 -30.69
C PHE A 481 -58.42 11.96 -31.32
N LYS A 482 -58.94 12.84 -30.48
CA LYS A 482 -59.58 14.09 -30.90
C LYS A 482 -58.54 15.21 -31.03
N PRO A 483 -58.53 16.02 -32.10
CA PRO A 483 -57.66 17.16 -32.22
C PRO A 483 -58.01 18.20 -31.15
N VAL A 484 -56.98 18.79 -30.56
CA VAL A 484 -57.07 19.85 -29.53
C VAL A 484 -56.02 20.92 -29.76
N GLU A 485 -56.13 22.06 -29.12
CA GLU A 485 -55.08 23.12 -29.18
C GLU A 485 -53.79 22.67 -28.55
N PRO A 486 -52.61 22.90 -29.21
CA PRO A 486 -51.29 22.62 -28.67
C PRO A 486 -50.99 23.44 -27.42
N ARG A 487 -50.63 22.76 -26.33
CA ARG A 487 -50.28 23.36 -25.04
C ARG A 487 -48.79 23.37 -24.74
N TRP A 488 -48.07 22.34 -25.19
CA TRP A 488 -46.67 22.15 -24.91
C TRP A 488 -45.80 22.79 -25.98
N THR A 489 -44.86 23.62 -25.56
CA THR A 489 -43.87 24.23 -26.45
C THR A 489 -42.79 23.21 -26.79
N PRO A 490 -42.55 22.92 -28.07
CA PRO A 490 -41.50 22.00 -28.50
C PRO A 490 -40.11 22.47 -27.98
N ARG A 491 -39.17 21.54 -27.97
CA ARG A 491 -37.82 21.80 -27.52
C ARG A 491 -37.06 22.70 -28.52
N PHE A 492 -37.34 22.50 -29.80
CA PHE A 492 -36.72 23.19 -30.90
C PHE A 492 -37.74 24.06 -31.65
N PHE A 493 -37.22 25.00 -32.44
CA PHE A 493 -38.08 25.85 -33.28
C PHE A 493 -38.94 25.00 -34.20
N SER A 494 -40.18 25.41 -34.35
CA SER A 494 -41.18 24.79 -35.24
C SER A 494 -42.16 25.84 -35.72
N ASP A 495 -42.57 25.76 -36.96
CA ASP A 495 -43.57 26.62 -37.58
C ASP A 495 -45.00 26.05 -37.49
N THR A 496 -45.10 24.72 -37.35
CA THR A 496 -46.39 24.05 -37.29
C THR A 496 -46.48 23.12 -36.06
N ARG A 497 -47.59 23.19 -35.34
CA ARG A 497 -47.84 22.32 -34.16
C ARG A 497 -49.22 21.72 -34.23
N ALA A 498 -49.37 20.53 -33.71
CA ALA A 498 -50.64 19.83 -33.59
C ALA A 498 -50.71 19.03 -32.29
N ALA A 499 -51.88 18.92 -31.73
CA ALA A 499 -52.09 18.11 -30.53
C ALA A 499 -53.41 17.33 -30.59
N TRP A 500 -53.45 16.22 -29.87
CA TRP A 500 -54.61 15.35 -29.79
C TRP A 500 -54.72 14.79 -28.37
N GLU A 501 -55.98 14.55 -27.95
CA GLU A 501 -56.29 13.90 -26.68
C GLU A 501 -57.11 12.64 -26.87
N GLY A 502 -56.77 11.62 -26.11
CA GLY A 502 -57.42 10.31 -26.09
C GLY A 502 -57.08 9.59 -24.79
N ALA A 503 -57.17 8.27 -24.84
CA ALA A 503 -56.79 7.43 -23.72
C ALA A 503 -55.74 6.39 -24.14
N HIS A 504 -55.02 5.86 -23.18
CA HIS A 504 -54.09 4.75 -23.40
C HIS A 504 -54.84 3.52 -23.95
N PRO A 505 -54.37 2.86 -25.03
CA PRO A 505 -55.06 1.71 -25.63
C PRO A 505 -55.37 0.58 -24.64
N HIS A 506 -54.44 0.23 -23.79
CA HIS A 506 -54.56 -0.85 -22.80
C HIS A 506 -54.94 -0.37 -21.39
N ARG A 507 -55.02 0.95 -21.19
CA ARG A 507 -55.34 1.60 -19.90
C ARG A 507 -56.26 2.80 -20.15
N PRO A 508 -57.57 2.57 -20.48
CA PRO A 508 -58.49 3.66 -20.77
C PRO A 508 -58.73 4.63 -19.60
N ASP A 509 -58.39 4.21 -18.40
CA ASP A 509 -58.40 5.03 -17.19
C ASP A 509 -57.29 6.08 -17.16
N ILE A 510 -56.25 5.98 -18.03
CA ILE A 510 -55.15 6.92 -18.12
C ILE A 510 -55.34 7.82 -19.35
N PRO A 511 -55.54 9.11 -19.19
CA PRO A 511 -55.60 10.03 -20.31
C PRO A 511 -54.22 10.14 -20.98
N LEU A 512 -54.22 10.17 -22.31
CA LEU A 512 -53.03 10.32 -23.13
C LEU A 512 -53.19 11.53 -24.04
N ARG A 513 -52.28 12.48 -23.91
CA ARG A 513 -52.19 13.63 -24.83
C ARG A 513 -50.96 13.44 -25.73
N ILE A 514 -51.14 13.73 -27.00
CA ILE A 514 -50.06 13.71 -28.00
C ILE A 514 -49.79 15.14 -28.44
N GLU A 515 -48.54 15.54 -28.42
CA GLU A 515 -48.06 16.80 -28.94
C GLU A 515 -47.02 16.54 -30.05
N ALA A 516 -47.20 17.20 -31.17
CA ALA A 516 -46.28 17.05 -32.30
C ALA A 516 -45.97 18.44 -32.92
N ALA A 517 -44.80 18.55 -33.51
CA ALA A 517 -44.35 19.74 -34.17
C ALA A 517 -43.56 19.45 -35.46
N ALA A 518 -43.66 20.34 -36.40
CA ALA A 518 -42.91 20.27 -37.64
C ALA A 518 -42.23 21.62 -37.93
N HIS A 519 -41.17 21.56 -38.71
CA HIS A 519 -40.51 22.71 -39.29
C HIS A 519 -40.40 22.51 -40.81
N ARG A 520 -41.02 23.44 -41.56
CA ARG A 520 -41.10 23.36 -43.03
C ARG A 520 -41.57 21.96 -43.53
N GLY A 521 -42.62 21.47 -42.93
CA GLY A 521 -43.21 20.16 -43.32
C GLY A 521 -42.47 18.94 -42.83
N LYS A 522 -41.24 19.06 -42.24
CA LYS A 522 -40.53 17.96 -41.60
C LYS A 522 -40.87 17.84 -40.13
N LEU A 523 -41.11 16.64 -39.65
CA LEU A 523 -41.40 16.38 -38.25
C LEU A 523 -40.17 16.61 -37.38
N VAL A 524 -40.26 17.54 -36.40
CA VAL A 524 -39.13 17.88 -35.49
C VAL A 524 -39.38 17.46 -34.06
N SER A 525 -40.63 17.22 -33.66
CA SER A 525 -40.96 16.76 -32.30
C SER A 525 -42.18 15.90 -32.27
N PHE A 526 -42.18 14.85 -31.45
CA PHE A 526 -43.32 14.06 -31.06
C PHE A 526 -43.17 13.64 -29.61
N ARG A 527 -44.25 13.80 -28.82
CA ARG A 527 -44.29 13.42 -27.40
C ARG A 527 -45.63 12.84 -27.01
N LYS A 528 -45.57 11.76 -26.23
CA LYS A 528 -46.70 11.28 -25.43
C LYS A 528 -46.68 12.02 -24.09
N ILE A 529 -47.74 12.71 -23.74
CA ILE A 529 -47.90 13.43 -22.49
C ILE A 529 -48.90 12.67 -21.64
N GLU A 530 -48.44 12.20 -20.53
CA GLU A 530 -49.16 11.35 -19.58
C GLU A 530 -49.28 12.08 -18.23
N PRO A 531 -50.16 11.66 -17.30
CA PRO A 531 -50.37 12.35 -16.03
C PRO A 531 -49.11 12.56 -15.16
N TRP A 532 -48.09 11.78 -15.37
CA TRP A 532 -46.79 11.91 -14.67
C TRP A 532 -45.77 12.69 -15.47
N THR A 533 -46.04 13.10 -16.71
CA THR A 533 -45.13 13.89 -17.52
C THR A 533 -44.96 15.28 -16.90
N ARG A 534 -43.76 15.67 -16.61
CA ARG A 534 -43.42 16.96 -16.00
C ARG A 534 -43.01 17.98 -17.04
N ALA A 535 -43.37 19.23 -16.78
CA ALA A 535 -42.93 20.38 -17.55
C ALA A 535 -41.54 20.84 -17.04
N GLU A 536 -40.49 20.06 -17.24
CA GLU A 536 -39.17 20.26 -16.68
C GLU A 536 -38.60 21.68 -16.86
N ARG A 537 -38.90 22.32 -17.99
CA ARG A 537 -38.45 23.70 -18.28
C ARG A 537 -39.18 24.77 -17.48
N MET A 538 -40.30 24.45 -16.83
CA MET A 538 -41.10 25.37 -16.00
C MET A 538 -40.95 25.09 -14.51
N GLU A 539 -40.32 23.97 -14.14
CA GLU A 539 -40.05 23.67 -12.73
C GLU A 539 -38.84 24.46 -12.26
N PRO A 540 -39.00 25.30 -11.20
CA PRO A 540 -37.83 25.92 -10.60
C PRO A 540 -36.92 24.85 -9.99
N TYR A 541 -35.61 25.02 -10.16
CA TYR A 541 -34.67 24.14 -9.50
C TYR A 541 -34.83 24.26 -7.97
N ARG A 542 -35.42 23.26 -7.36
CA ARG A 542 -35.55 23.14 -5.91
C ARG A 542 -34.73 21.91 -5.47
N PRO A 543 -33.50 22.09 -5.00
CA PRO A 543 -32.78 20.99 -4.40
C PRO A 543 -33.60 20.50 -3.21
N SER A 544 -33.96 19.22 -3.20
CA SER A 544 -34.59 18.62 -2.03
C SER A 544 -33.68 18.83 -0.83
N GLY A 545 -34.15 19.53 0.21
CA GLY A 545 -33.36 19.80 1.41
C GLY A 545 -32.85 18.52 2.06
N GLN A 546 -33.64 17.44 2.02
CA GLN A 546 -33.23 16.12 2.51
C GLN A 546 -32.10 15.51 1.65
N TYR A 547 -32.19 15.63 0.32
CA TYR A 547 -31.16 15.15 -0.60
C TYR A 547 -29.83 15.91 -0.41
N THR A 548 -29.93 17.25 -0.28
CA THR A 548 -28.78 18.11 -0.02
C THR A 548 -28.14 17.81 1.33
N ALA A 549 -28.96 17.66 2.39
CA ALA A 549 -28.47 17.32 3.73
C ALA A 549 -27.81 15.93 3.74
N PHE A 550 -28.42 14.94 3.08
CA PHE A 550 -27.83 13.61 2.93
C PHE A 550 -26.47 13.67 2.22
N HIS A 551 -26.35 14.41 1.12
CA HIS A 551 -25.10 14.56 0.37
C HIS A 551 -24.01 15.24 1.20
N ILE A 552 -24.36 16.31 1.90
CA ILE A 552 -23.42 17.00 2.79
C ILE A 552 -22.95 16.06 3.90
N ALA A 553 -23.88 15.35 4.57
CA ALA A 553 -23.54 14.39 5.61
C ALA A 553 -22.64 13.26 5.07
N PHE A 554 -22.99 12.71 3.89
CA PHE A 554 -22.20 11.67 3.24
C PHE A 554 -20.79 12.14 2.88
N LEU A 555 -20.65 13.32 2.26
CA LEU A 555 -19.34 13.88 1.89
C LEU A 555 -18.50 14.22 3.11
N THR A 556 -19.14 14.76 4.18
CA THR A 556 -18.46 15.03 5.44
C THR A 556 -17.96 13.75 6.09
N MET A 557 -18.80 12.73 6.18
CA MET A 557 -18.42 11.41 6.71
C MET A 557 -17.29 10.78 5.89
N LEU A 558 -17.38 10.83 4.57
CA LEU A 558 -16.34 10.31 3.68
C LEU A 558 -15.01 11.07 3.88
N GLY A 559 -15.05 12.40 3.98
CA GLY A 559 -13.89 13.24 4.27
C GLY A 559 -13.24 12.89 5.61
N LEU A 560 -14.03 12.69 6.66
CA LEU A 560 -13.55 12.25 7.98
C LEU A 560 -12.90 10.86 7.91
N LEU A 561 -13.53 9.91 7.20
CA LEU A 561 -12.99 8.56 7.03
C LEU A 561 -11.65 8.59 6.29
N ILE A 562 -11.54 9.34 5.19
CA ILE A 562 -10.29 9.48 4.42
C ILE A 562 -9.20 10.12 5.29
N THR A 563 -9.55 11.17 6.06
CA THR A 563 -8.61 11.85 6.94
C THR A 563 -8.12 10.91 8.05
N ALA A 564 -9.04 10.22 8.73
CA ALA A 564 -8.70 9.24 9.76
C ALA A 564 -7.85 8.09 9.20
N GLY A 565 -8.21 7.55 8.03
CA GLY A 565 -7.43 6.56 7.30
C GLY A 565 -6.04 7.05 6.96
N GLY A 566 -5.90 8.29 6.50
CA GLY A 566 -4.61 8.93 6.21
C GLY A 566 -3.71 9.08 7.43
N LEU A 567 -4.27 9.53 8.54
CA LEU A 567 -3.54 9.66 9.80
C LEU A 567 -3.07 8.28 10.32
N LEU A 568 -3.95 7.28 10.26
CA LEU A 568 -3.66 5.92 10.69
C LEU A 568 -2.61 5.26 9.79
N ALA A 569 -2.74 5.36 8.46
CA ALA A 569 -1.75 4.90 7.50
C ALA A 569 -0.38 5.56 7.73
N ARG A 570 -0.35 6.89 7.95
CA ARG A 570 0.89 7.62 8.28
C ARG A 570 1.53 7.10 9.56
N ARG A 571 0.73 6.86 10.62
CA ARG A 571 1.20 6.29 11.88
C ARG A 571 1.79 4.90 11.67
N ASN A 572 1.08 4.01 10.96
CA ASN A 572 1.54 2.65 10.67
C ASN A 572 2.82 2.64 9.83
N MET A 573 2.89 3.50 8.80
CA MET A 573 4.10 3.64 7.97
C MET A 573 5.32 4.13 8.77
N LYS A 574 5.13 5.09 9.69
CA LYS A 574 6.18 5.56 10.58
C LYS A 574 6.64 4.48 11.55
N ALA A 575 5.72 3.62 12.00
CA ALA A 575 6.00 2.50 12.89
C ALA A 575 6.58 1.26 12.15
N GLY A 576 6.79 1.34 10.83
CA GLY A 576 7.33 0.22 10.03
C GLY A 576 6.37 -0.97 9.85
N ARG A 577 5.08 -0.81 10.20
CA ARG A 577 4.10 -1.91 10.24
C ARG A 577 3.30 -2.12 8.95
N GLY A 578 3.38 -1.20 7.98
CA GLY A 578 2.55 -1.26 6.76
C GLY A 578 3.16 -2.07 5.62
N ASP A 579 2.42 -3.01 5.05
CA ASP A 579 2.79 -3.71 3.82
C ASP A 579 2.53 -2.84 2.58
N ARG A 580 3.52 -2.01 2.21
CA ARG A 580 3.47 -1.14 1.02
C ARG A 580 3.36 -1.92 -0.28
N ARG A 581 3.96 -3.11 -0.36
CA ARG A 581 3.97 -3.93 -1.58
C ARG A 581 2.60 -4.57 -1.81
N GLY A 582 1.98 -5.12 -0.77
CA GLY A 582 0.62 -5.64 -0.83
C GLY A 582 -0.40 -4.56 -1.16
N ALA A 583 -0.34 -3.41 -0.50
CA ALA A 583 -1.18 -2.24 -0.79
C ALA A 583 -1.09 -1.81 -2.26
N PHE A 584 0.14 -1.69 -2.80
CA PHE A 584 0.36 -1.30 -4.19
C PHE A 584 -0.16 -2.35 -5.17
N ARG A 585 0.08 -3.65 -4.93
CA ARG A 585 -0.43 -4.73 -5.78
C ARG A 585 -1.96 -4.72 -5.84
N LEU A 586 -2.62 -4.63 -4.70
CA LEU A 586 -4.08 -4.63 -4.63
C LEU A 586 -4.68 -3.40 -5.31
N ALA A 587 -4.12 -2.21 -5.06
CA ALA A 587 -4.54 -0.96 -5.70
C ALA A 587 -4.32 -1.01 -7.22
N SER A 588 -3.21 -1.58 -7.69
CA SER A 588 -2.92 -1.74 -9.13
C SER A 588 -3.92 -2.69 -9.80
N VAL A 589 -4.28 -3.79 -9.16
CA VAL A 589 -5.32 -4.71 -9.67
C VAL A 589 -6.67 -3.98 -9.79
N LEU A 590 -7.08 -3.23 -8.75
CA LEU A 590 -8.32 -2.47 -8.80
C LEU A 590 -8.30 -1.38 -9.87
N PHE A 591 -7.17 -0.69 -10.04
CA PHE A 591 -6.99 0.30 -11.10
C PHE A 591 -7.14 -0.32 -12.49
N VAL A 592 -6.46 -1.44 -12.76
CA VAL A 592 -6.55 -2.14 -14.04
C VAL A 592 -7.97 -2.63 -14.32
N LEU A 593 -8.62 -3.26 -13.33
CA LEU A 593 -10.02 -3.69 -13.45
C LEU A 593 -10.96 -2.50 -13.69
N GLY A 594 -10.72 -1.39 -13.00
CA GLY A 594 -11.46 -0.15 -13.19
C GLY A 594 -11.30 0.42 -14.60
N MET A 595 -10.08 0.42 -15.14
CA MET A 595 -9.79 0.86 -16.51
C MET A 595 -10.44 -0.06 -17.54
N VAL A 596 -10.33 -1.38 -17.38
CA VAL A 596 -10.98 -2.34 -18.28
C VAL A 596 -12.51 -2.14 -18.27
N ALA A 597 -13.10 -2.04 -17.09
CA ALA A 597 -14.54 -1.81 -16.97
C ALA A 597 -14.97 -0.46 -17.57
N TRP A 598 -14.12 0.57 -17.45
CA TRP A 598 -14.37 1.87 -18.06
C TRP A 598 -14.27 1.80 -19.59
N VAL A 599 -13.21 1.20 -20.14
CA VAL A 599 -13.06 1.01 -21.60
C VAL A 599 -14.27 0.28 -22.19
N LEU A 600 -14.74 -0.77 -21.53
CA LEU A 600 -15.91 -1.55 -22.00
C LEU A 600 -17.25 -0.79 -21.95
N ARG A 601 -17.36 0.29 -21.17
CA ARG A 601 -18.60 1.06 -20.94
C ARG A 601 -18.60 2.42 -21.62
N ALA A 602 -17.42 3.00 -21.85
CA ALA A 602 -17.29 4.33 -22.42
C ALA A 602 -17.78 4.34 -23.88
N HIS A 603 -18.31 5.48 -24.30
CA HIS A 603 -18.63 5.73 -25.69
C HIS A 603 -17.40 6.29 -26.40
N HIS A 604 -16.71 5.42 -27.13
CA HIS A 604 -15.50 5.77 -27.87
C HIS A 604 -15.82 6.54 -29.15
N VAL A 605 -15.05 7.57 -29.43
CA VAL A 605 -15.25 8.42 -30.61
C VAL A 605 -14.04 8.35 -31.55
N ALA A 606 -14.29 8.40 -32.85
CA ALA A 606 -13.24 8.35 -33.86
C ALA A 606 -12.52 9.73 -34.05
N GLU A 607 -12.32 10.46 -32.95
CA GLU A 607 -11.67 11.75 -32.91
C GLU A 607 -10.61 11.78 -31.81
N TRP A 608 -9.37 12.11 -32.18
CA TRP A 608 -8.23 12.06 -31.25
C TRP A 608 -8.41 12.92 -29.98
N GLN A 609 -8.88 14.16 -30.14
CA GLN A 609 -9.04 15.08 -29.01
C GLN A 609 -10.14 14.61 -28.04
N GLY A 610 -11.25 14.13 -28.60
CA GLY A 610 -12.35 13.54 -27.85
C GLY A 610 -11.89 12.30 -27.08
N GLU A 611 -11.18 11.39 -27.75
CA GLU A 611 -10.71 10.14 -27.14
C GLU A 611 -9.65 10.38 -26.06
N ALA A 612 -8.73 11.32 -26.25
CA ALA A 612 -7.74 11.69 -25.24
C ALA A 612 -8.40 12.28 -23.97
N LYS A 613 -9.44 13.12 -24.13
CA LYS A 613 -10.25 13.65 -23.01
C LYS A 613 -10.94 12.51 -22.27
N LEU A 614 -11.57 11.59 -22.99
CA LEU A 614 -12.25 10.44 -22.42
C LEU A 614 -11.27 9.55 -21.64
N LEU A 615 -10.11 9.26 -22.19
CA LEU A 615 -9.07 8.46 -21.53
C LEU A 615 -8.58 9.12 -20.22
N ALA A 616 -8.37 10.43 -20.23
CA ALA A 616 -8.00 11.17 -19.03
C ALA A 616 -9.08 11.07 -17.93
N GLN A 617 -10.34 11.19 -18.30
CA GLN A 617 -11.48 11.03 -17.39
C GLN A 617 -11.57 9.60 -16.82
N GLY A 618 -11.41 8.58 -17.67
CA GLY A 618 -11.39 7.18 -17.26
C GLY A 618 -10.27 6.86 -16.30
N THR A 619 -9.08 7.39 -16.59
CA THR A 619 -7.91 7.26 -15.71
C THR A 619 -8.19 7.86 -14.34
N ALA A 620 -8.75 9.07 -14.27
CA ALA A 620 -9.10 9.71 -13.01
C ALA A 620 -10.17 8.93 -12.24
N GLN A 621 -11.16 8.38 -12.95
CA GLN A 621 -12.23 7.55 -12.35
C GLN A 621 -11.71 6.22 -11.79
N ALA A 622 -10.74 5.57 -12.42
CA ALA A 622 -10.14 4.34 -11.95
C ALA A 622 -9.13 4.57 -10.82
N LEU A 623 -8.39 5.69 -10.89
CA LEU A 623 -7.35 6.02 -9.93
C LEU A 623 -7.90 6.35 -8.53
N LEU A 624 -9.04 7.05 -8.45
CA LEU A 624 -9.62 7.49 -7.18
C LEU A 624 -9.94 6.31 -6.23
N PRO A 625 -10.74 5.30 -6.61
CA PRO A 625 -11.02 4.15 -5.75
C PRO A 625 -9.77 3.31 -5.46
N ALA A 626 -8.84 3.19 -6.41
CA ALA A 626 -7.57 2.50 -6.20
C ALA A 626 -6.71 3.20 -5.14
N SER A 627 -6.64 4.52 -5.15
CA SER A 627 -5.92 5.33 -4.16
C SER A 627 -6.56 5.24 -2.77
N ILE A 628 -7.89 5.25 -2.70
CA ILE A 628 -8.64 5.07 -1.45
C ILE A 628 -8.37 3.66 -0.89
N LEU A 629 -8.42 2.62 -1.71
CA LEU A 629 -8.12 1.26 -1.29
C LEU A 629 -6.68 1.12 -0.78
N TRP A 630 -5.70 1.70 -1.50
CA TRP A 630 -4.30 1.75 -1.07
C TRP A 630 -4.15 2.38 0.31
N LEU A 631 -4.81 3.51 0.53
CA LEU A 631 -4.80 4.24 1.80
C LEU A 631 -5.38 3.40 2.95
N PHE A 632 -6.58 2.84 2.75
CA PHE A 632 -7.25 2.04 3.78
C PHE A 632 -6.57 0.70 4.04
N TYR A 633 -5.94 0.09 3.02
CA TYR A 633 -5.12 -1.08 3.23
C TYR A 633 -3.97 -0.78 4.20
N LEU A 634 -3.19 0.29 3.96
CA LEU A 634 -2.11 0.71 4.86
C LEU A 634 -2.60 1.13 6.25
N ALA A 635 -3.83 1.63 6.35
CA ALA A 635 -4.44 2.01 7.63
C ALA A 635 -4.86 0.80 8.46
N LEU A 636 -5.44 -0.22 7.84
CA LEU A 636 -6.16 -1.30 8.54
C LEU A 636 -5.40 -2.63 8.56
N GLU A 637 -4.57 -2.92 7.56
CA GLU A 637 -3.84 -4.18 7.44
C GLU A 637 -3.09 -4.58 8.73
N PRO A 638 -2.34 -3.68 9.41
CA PRO A 638 -1.62 -4.03 10.62
C PRO A 638 -2.50 -4.45 11.81
N TYR A 639 -3.81 -4.21 11.75
CA TYR A 639 -4.79 -4.57 12.80
C TYR A 639 -5.59 -5.84 12.44
N VAL A 640 -5.52 -6.26 11.17
CA VAL A 640 -6.24 -7.44 10.68
C VAL A 640 -5.29 -8.63 10.52
N ARG A 641 -4.01 -8.33 10.33
CA ARG A 641 -2.92 -9.30 10.28
C ARG A 641 -2.53 -9.75 11.69
#